data_d249296ad00d705e9597d3485605aef4
#
_entry.id   d249296ad00d705e9597d3485605aef4
#
_cell.length_a   1.000
_cell.length_b   1.000
_cell.length_c   1.000
_cell.angle_alpha   90.00
_cell.angle_beta   90.00
_cell.angle_gamma   90.00
#
_symmetry.space_group_name_H-M   'P 1'
#
loop_
_entity.id
_entity.type
_entity.pdbx_description
1 polymer ?
#
loop_
_entity_poly.entity_id
_entity_poly.type
_entity_poly.pdbx_seq_one_letter_code
_entity_poly.pdbx_strand_id
1 'polypeptide(L)'
;MRILCGTILAVAMATTAFGDSLGNIGDVRLKGRLGERLDAMIERHVAARDVDYITAPFMEKTETKGWWQTEFWGKWMHSSVAYLRYATDEKCKVESVKCKVAEELDSKIERGIGRMLSSQEPGGYIGNYPDALRCGEGWDVWGMKYTLMGFLHYYDWKCKVENEKCKVEADAALEAAKKLCDYVIGEIGPNGKRGRELWQTGNWSGYASSSILEPVVWLYKRCGEKKYLDFAAYIVEGMAKPEKGPRLIDLALKGVSVADRNEPDFKGGAEWSYVCKHGRSKAYEMMSCYQGLLDYVEVKSEELKVESEELKNLRKAAIMTANDIVKEEVNLAGGCASSEAWFHGAKKQHLPYIRLQETCVTTTWMRFCEKLLAVTGDPKWADELERTFYNAYLGAMKADGSEFAGYTPLSGYRWHGQHHCYMHTDCCTANGPRGFLCFLKELFTTRGDAATFNFYSSALVKGELSGGRKVAFDMYSLYPRTDYARIVSHAEGAAPVRLRIPAWSAKTVVKLNGKALDGVRAGGYFTIDRDWKLGDIVEINFRMPVVAHTLDHHIAFTRGPVLLARDSRFADGDMTEPFRRGIKDGQIMPTFAAVRAPSDDIWMAFSATLPIGSHHENPEGSNWEAIMFCDYASAGNKWTQNNYYRTWFPVEYGPEESESK
;
A
#
# COMPACT_ATOMS: atom_id res chain seq x y z
N MET A 1 25.20 -57.12 16.23
CA MET A 1 25.65 -55.75 15.95
C MET A 1 24.62 -55.13 14.99
N ARG A 2 23.61 -54.43 15.56
CA ARG A 2 22.54 -53.81 14.81
C ARG A 2 22.88 -52.34 14.64
N ILE A 3 23.03 -51.93 13.39
CA ILE A 3 23.24 -50.53 12.99
C ILE A 3 21.86 -49.84 13.01
N LEU A 4 21.65 -48.88 13.92
CA LEU A 4 20.51 -47.99 13.90
C LEU A 4 20.74 -46.97 12.78
N CYS A 5 19.95 -47.06 11.74
CA CYS A 5 19.75 -45.98 10.77
C CYS A 5 18.83 -44.93 11.41
N GLY A 6 19.41 -43.80 11.77
CA GLY A 6 18.63 -42.63 12.22
C GLY A 6 17.95 -41.97 11.02
N THR A 7 16.64 -42.12 10.93
CA THR A 7 15.81 -41.40 9.98
C THR A 7 15.71 -39.92 10.44
N ILE A 8 16.36 -39.02 9.73
CA ILE A 8 16.15 -37.58 9.88
C ILE A 8 14.74 -37.31 9.32
N LEU A 9 13.79 -37.13 10.22
CA LEU A 9 12.46 -36.61 9.87
C LEU A 9 12.66 -35.14 9.45
N ALA A 10 12.67 -34.88 8.16
CA ALA A 10 12.46 -33.53 7.63
C ALA A 10 11.03 -33.14 8.00
N VAL A 11 10.87 -32.34 9.04
CA VAL A 11 9.62 -31.66 9.34
C VAL A 11 9.42 -30.66 8.20
N ALA A 12 8.58 -31.00 7.24
CA ALA A 12 8.03 -30.04 6.30
C ALA A 12 7.23 -29.03 7.14
N MET A 13 7.85 -27.91 7.50
CA MET A 13 7.13 -26.79 8.05
C MET A 13 6.10 -26.38 7.00
N ALA A 14 4.82 -26.54 7.33
CA ALA A 14 3.74 -25.92 6.58
C ALA A 14 4.07 -24.43 6.53
N THR A 15 4.43 -23.92 5.34
CA THR A 15 4.65 -22.50 5.11
C THR A 15 3.31 -21.81 5.28
N THR A 16 3.08 -21.29 6.48
CA THR A 16 1.97 -20.37 6.71
C THR A 16 2.12 -19.17 5.77
N ALA A 17 1.02 -18.64 5.29
CA ALA A 17 0.92 -17.66 4.19
C ALA A 17 1.71 -16.34 4.38
N PHE A 18 2.42 -16.18 5.47
CA PHE A 18 3.21 -14.99 5.84
C PHE A 18 4.70 -15.06 5.45
N GLY A 19 5.20 -16.21 5.02
CA GLY A 19 6.60 -16.37 4.63
C GLY A 19 6.92 -15.98 3.20
N ASP A 20 5.90 -15.84 2.35
CA ASP A 20 6.06 -15.52 0.94
C ASP A 20 5.74 -14.05 0.67
N SER A 21 6.78 -13.24 0.50
CA SER A 21 6.64 -11.83 0.15
C SER A 21 5.90 -11.59 -1.17
N LEU A 22 5.82 -12.61 -2.02
CA LEU A 22 5.14 -12.58 -3.33
C LEU A 22 3.68 -13.04 -3.24
N GLY A 23 3.30 -13.76 -2.18
CA GLY A 23 1.93 -14.25 -1.97
C GLY A 23 1.39 -15.06 -3.15
N ASN A 24 0.10 -14.92 -3.41
CA ASN A 24 -0.66 -15.60 -4.46
C ASN A 24 -0.75 -14.78 -5.78
N ILE A 25 0.20 -13.89 -6.06
CA ILE A 25 0.14 -12.98 -7.23
C ILE A 25 -0.05 -13.75 -8.55
N GLY A 26 0.58 -14.92 -8.70
CA GLY A 26 0.41 -15.79 -9.87
C GLY A 26 -0.97 -16.44 -9.98
N ASP A 27 -1.76 -16.43 -8.92
CA ASP A 27 -3.09 -17.04 -8.87
C ASP A 27 -4.23 -16.07 -9.23
N VAL A 28 -3.90 -14.79 -9.43
CA VAL A 28 -4.84 -13.73 -9.77
C VAL A 28 -4.51 -13.16 -11.14
N ARG A 29 -5.48 -13.11 -12.04
CA ARG A 29 -5.36 -12.49 -13.35
C ARG A 29 -6.44 -11.43 -13.52
N LEU A 30 -6.07 -10.16 -13.38
CA LEU A 30 -6.99 -9.04 -13.61
C LEU A 30 -7.40 -8.95 -15.08
N LYS A 31 -8.63 -8.52 -15.29
CA LYS A 31 -9.23 -8.25 -16.60
C LYS A 31 -9.82 -6.84 -16.65
N GLY A 32 -10.19 -6.39 -17.85
CA GLY A 32 -10.81 -5.08 -18.08
C GLY A 32 -9.87 -3.93 -17.70
N ARG A 33 -10.46 -2.78 -17.37
CA ARG A 33 -9.71 -1.52 -17.19
C ARG A 33 -8.57 -1.59 -16.14
N LEU A 34 -8.76 -2.30 -15.04
CA LEU A 34 -7.68 -2.45 -14.05
C LEU A 34 -6.58 -3.38 -14.56
N GLY A 35 -6.93 -4.44 -15.29
CA GLY A 35 -5.95 -5.30 -15.95
C GLY A 35 -5.13 -4.54 -16.99
N GLU A 36 -5.78 -3.73 -17.83
CA GLU A 36 -5.13 -2.88 -18.82
C GLU A 36 -4.20 -1.85 -18.18
N ARG A 37 -4.62 -1.20 -17.08
CA ARG A 37 -3.77 -0.26 -16.33
C ARG A 37 -2.57 -0.94 -15.68
N LEU A 38 -2.76 -2.14 -15.14
CA LEU A 38 -1.68 -2.93 -14.58
C LEU A 38 -0.67 -3.34 -15.65
N ASP A 39 -1.14 -3.88 -16.79
CA ASP A 39 -0.28 -4.28 -17.90
C ASP A 39 0.52 -3.07 -18.45
N ALA A 40 -0.13 -1.92 -18.61
CA ALA A 40 0.54 -0.68 -19.03
C ALA A 40 1.60 -0.21 -18.03
N MET A 41 1.34 -0.31 -16.72
CA MET A 41 2.33 0.02 -15.69
C MET A 41 3.52 -0.96 -15.71
N ILE A 42 3.27 -2.25 -15.87
CA ILE A 42 4.35 -3.25 -15.97
C ILE A 42 5.25 -2.92 -17.17
N GLU A 43 4.66 -2.70 -18.33
CA GLU A 43 5.39 -2.41 -19.57
C GLU A 43 6.13 -1.06 -19.52
N ARG A 44 5.39 0.01 -19.22
CA ARG A 44 5.86 1.39 -19.43
C ARG A 44 6.58 2.01 -18.25
N HIS A 45 6.49 1.36 -17.09
CA HIS A 45 7.12 1.86 -15.87
C HIS A 45 8.10 0.86 -15.26
N VAL A 46 7.67 -0.38 -14.97
CA VAL A 46 8.52 -1.36 -14.26
C VAL A 46 9.57 -1.94 -15.19
N ALA A 47 9.17 -2.47 -16.36
CA ALA A 47 10.08 -3.04 -17.35
C ALA A 47 10.90 -1.97 -18.08
N ALA A 48 10.37 -0.76 -18.24
CA ALA A 48 11.08 0.35 -18.87
C ALA A 48 12.24 0.92 -18.03
N ARG A 49 12.35 0.55 -16.75
CA ARG A 49 13.40 1.07 -15.85
C ARG A 49 14.81 0.69 -16.34
N ASP A 50 15.70 1.66 -16.34
CA ASP A 50 17.13 1.44 -16.56
C ASP A 50 17.77 0.90 -15.27
N VAL A 51 18.05 -0.41 -15.26
CA VAL A 51 18.61 -1.10 -14.10
C VAL A 51 20.07 -0.73 -13.86
N ASP A 52 20.83 -0.41 -14.93
CA ASP A 52 22.22 0.00 -14.78
C ASP A 52 22.31 1.33 -14.06
N TYR A 53 21.40 2.24 -14.40
CA TYR A 53 21.34 3.55 -13.78
C TYR A 53 20.99 3.49 -12.29
N ILE A 54 19.98 2.70 -11.89
CA ILE A 54 19.60 2.58 -10.47
C ILE A 54 20.58 1.75 -9.64
N THR A 55 21.49 0.98 -10.27
CA THR A 55 22.55 0.24 -9.58
C THR A 55 23.92 0.95 -9.61
N ALA A 56 24.10 1.98 -10.43
CA ALA A 56 25.36 2.72 -10.54
C ALA A 56 25.89 3.26 -9.18
N PRO A 57 25.06 3.85 -8.29
CA PRO A 57 25.53 4.34 -7.00
C PRO A 57 26.25 3.31 -6.14
N PHE A 58 25.83 2.03 -6.23
CA PHE A 58 26.46 0.93 -5.48
C PHE A 58 27.86 0.56 -6.01
N MET A 59 28.13 0.84 -7.30
CA MET A 59 29.44 0.64 -7.89
C MET A 59 30.39 1.79 -7.56
N GLU A 60 29.88 3.00 -7.58
CA GLU A 60 30.67 4.22 -7.46
C GLU A 60 31.03 4.57 -6.00
N LYS A 61 30.11 4.34 -5.06
CA LYS A 61 30.28 4.59 -3.60
C LYS A 61 30.78 6.00 -3.25
N THR A 62 30.21 7.00 -3.91
CA THR A 62 30.64 8.40 -3.83
C THR A 62 29.69 9.31 -3.04
N GLU A 63 28.70 8.73 -2.34
CA GLU A 63 27.69 9.51 -1.63
C GLU A 63 28.26 10.23 -0.40
N THR A 64 28.24 11.54 -0.41
CA THR A 64 28.76 12.39 0.69
C THR A 64 27.72 13.36 1.23
N LYS A 65 26.53 13.43 0.62
CA LYS A 65 25.46 14.38 1.00
C LYS A 65 24.38 13.75 1.88
N GLY A 66 24.50 12.45 2.16
CA GLY A 66 23.53 11.72 2.97
C GLY A 66 22.22 11.42 2.22
N TRP A 67 22.26 11.19 0.90
CA TRP A 67 21.08 10.94 0.09
C TRP A 67 20.67 9.47 0.07
N TRP A 68 19.47 9.20 -0.45
CA TRP A 68 18.77 7.90 -0.41
C TRP A 68 18.74 7.15 -1.76
N GLN A 69 19.76 7.33 -2.60
CA GLN A 69 19.85 6.70 -3.93
C GLN A 69 19.71 5.18 -3.90
N THR A 70 20.21 4.55 -2.85
CA THR A 70 20.28 3.08 -2.71
C THR A 70 18.94 2.41 -2.40
N GLU A 71 17.87 3.16 -2.15
CA GLU A 71 16.54 2.57 -1.96
C GLU A 71 15.87 2.15 -3.27
N PHE A 72 16.27 2.75 -4.41
CA PHE A 72 15.53 2.61 -5.66
C PHE A 72 15.61 1.20 -6.24
N TRP A 73 16.79 0.59 -6.22
CA TRP A 73 16.96 -0.78 -6.71
C TRP A 73 16.11 -1.79 -5.93
N GLY A 74 16.14 -1.76 -4.60
CA GLY A 74 15.38 -2.72 -3.79
C GLY A 74 13.86 -2.55 -3.91
N LYS A 75 13.37 -1.32 -4.04
CA LYS A 75 11.96 -1.04 -4.33
C LYS A 75 11.55 -1.58 -5.70
N TRP A 76 12.39 -1.35 -6.72
CA TRP A 76 12.18 -1.87 -8.06
C TRP A 76 12.21 -3.40 -8.10
N MET A 77 13.17 -4.05 -7.43
CA MET A 77 13.26 -5.51 -7.35
C MET A 77 12.00 -6.14 -6.76
N HIS A 78 11.47 -5.58 -5.67
CA HIS A 78 10.23 -6.08 -5.08
C HIS A 78 9.07 -6.12 -6.10
N SER A 79 8.84 -5.01 -6.81
CA SER A 79 7.78 -4.94 -7.81
C SER A 79 8.09 -5.78 -9.04
N SER A 80 9.33 -5.77 -9.53
CA SER A 80 9.75 -6.48 -10.74
C SER A 80 9.60 -7.99 -10.64
N VAL A 81 10.07 -8.58 -9.55
CA VAL A 81 9.93 -10.02 -9.29
C VAL A 81 8.46 -10.44 -9.19
N ALA A 82 7.66 -9.64 -8.47
CA ALA A 82 6.23 -9.90 -8.32
C ALA A 82 5.47 -9.82 -9.66
N TYR A 83 5.78 -8.81 -10.47
CA TYR A 83 5.13 -8.65 -11.78
C TYR A 83 5.63 -9.62 -12.83
N LEU A 84 6.89 -10.04 -12.76
CA LEU A 84 7.37 -11.14 -13.59
C LEU A 84 6.57 -12.41 -13.30
N ARG A 85 6.35 -12.74 -12.02
CA ARG A 85 5.51 -13.88 -11.63
C ARG A 85 4.05 -13.72 -12.10
N TYR A 86 3.49 -12.52 -12.02
CA TYR A 86 2.17 -12.21 -12.58
C TYR A 86 2.12 -12.43 -14.09
N ALA A 87 3.17 -12.07 -14.84
CA ALA A 87 3.24 -12.14 -16.28
C ALA A 87 3.52 -13.55 -16.82
N THR A 88 4.22 -14.42 -16.07
CA THR A 88 4.71 -15.74 -16.52
C THR A 88 3.76 -16.91 -16.25
N ASP A 89 2.56 -16.69 -15.69
CA ASP A 89 1.59 -17.78 -15.50
C ASP A 89 1.28 -18.49 -16.84
N GLU A 90 1.16 -19.83 -16.83
CA GLU A 90 1.13 -20.70 -18.02
C GLU A 90 0.08 -20.34 -19.08
N LYS A 91 -0.98 -19.63 -18.71
CA LYS A 91 -2.02 -19.17 -19.64
C LYS A 91 -1.63 -17.92 -20.45
N CYS A 92 -0.53 -17.24 -20.12
CA CYS A 92 -0.02 -16.07 -20.88
C CYS A 92 0.79 -16.45 -22.13
N LYS A 93 1.08 -17.70 -22.37
CA LYS A 93 1.88 -18.15 -23.53
C LYS A 93 1.25 -17.84 -24.91
N VAL A 94 0.05 -17.28 -24.93
CA VAL A 94 -0.70 -17.02 -26.17
C VAL A 94 -0.58 -15.57 -26.68
N GLU A 95 -0.13 -14.59 -25.87
CA GLU A 95 -0.03 -13.19 -26.27
C GLU A 95 1.43 -12.75 -26.45
N SER A 96 1.87 -12.56 -27.67
CA SER A 96 3.26 -12.27 -28.06
C SER A 96 3.90 -11.03 -27.41
N VAL A 97 3.12 -10.02 -27.04
CA VAL A 97 3.63 -8.78 -26.43
C VAL A 97 3.95 -9.00 -24.94
N LYS A 98 3.10 -9.71 -24.19
CA LYS A 98 3.32 -9.98 -22.76
C LYS A 98 4.55 -10.88 -22.53
N CYS A 99 4.82 -11.82 -23.44
CA CYS A 99 6.02 -12.64 -23.37
C CYS A 99 7.29 -11.79 -23.51
N LYS A 100 7.32 -10.83 -24.43
CA LYS A 100 8.49 -9.95 -24.61
C LYS A 100 8.76 -9.06 -23.39
N VAL A 101 7.71 -8.49 -22.79
CA VAL A 101 7.85 -7.69 -21.56
C VAL A 101 8.36 -8.54 -20.40
N ALA A 102 7.89 -9.78 -20.27
CA ALA A 102 8.35 -10.72 -19.25
C ALA A 102 9.82 -11.09 -19.46
N GLU A 103 10.24 -11.39 -20.70
CA GLU A 103 11.63 -11.70 -21.05
C GLU A 103 12.56 -10.51 -20.79
N GLU A 104 12.13 -9.29 -21.14
CA GLU A 104 12.90 -8.07 -20.86
C GLU A 104 13.05 -7.85 -19.35
N LEU A 105 11.97 -8.00 -18.60
CA LEU A 105 11.98 -7.84 -17.15
C LEU A 105 12.85 -8.87 -16.46
N ASP A 106 12.77 -10.14 -16.87
CA ASP A 106 13.63 -11.23 -16.39
C ASP A 106 15.11 -10.91 -16.62
N SER A 107 15.48 -10.53 -17.86
CA SER A 107 16.84 -10.14 -18.20
C SER A 107 17.36 -8.97 -17.34
N LYS A 108 16.52 -7.97 -17.08
CA LYS A 108 16.90 -6.83 -16.22
C LYS A 108 17.03 -7.21 -14.75
N ILE A 109 16.20 -8.11 -14.25
CA ILE A 109 16.31 -8.65 -12.89
C ILE A 109 17.66 -9.37 -12.73
N GLU A 110 18.00 -10.28 -13.65
CA GLU A 110 19.26 -11.01 -13.63
C GLU A 110 20.47 -10.07 -13.72
N ARG A 111 20.41 -9.09 -14.60
CA ARG A 111 21.45 -8.06 -14.71
C ARG A 111 21.60 -7.27 -13.41
N GLY A 112 20.50 -6.85 -12.81
CA GLY A 112 20.49 -6.11 -11.55
C GLY A 112 21.12 -6.91 -10.40
N ILE A 113 20.72 -8.17 -10.24
CA ILE A 113 21.29 -9.07 -9.22
C ILE A 113 22.80 -9.25 -9.44
N GLY A 114 23.26 -9.53 -10.68
CA GLY A 114 24.67 -9.69 -10.98
C GLY A 114 25.50 -8.45 -10.59
N ARG A 115 24.99 -7.25 -10.88
CA ARG A 115 25.64 -5.98 -10.50
C ARG A 115 25.68 -5.82 -8.98
N MET A 116 24.60 -6.09 -8.29
CA MET A 116 24.52 -5.96 -6.82
C MET A 116 25.46 -6.96 -6.12
N LEU A 117 25.52 -8.20 -6.58
CA LEU A 117 26.46 -9.20 -6.06
C LEU A 117 27.92 -8.76 -6.28
N SER A 118 28.24 -8.20 -7.46
CA SER A 118 29.59 -7.71 -7.75
C SER A 118 29.98 -6.46 -6.96
N SER A 119 29.01 -5.70 -6.46
CA SER A 119 29.26 -4.49 -5.64
C SER A 119 29.57 -4.80 -4.18
N GLN A 120 29.30 -6.04 -3.73
CA GLN A 120 29.50 -6.41 -2.33
C GLN A 120 30.98 -6.43 -1.97
N GLU A 121 31.34 -5.66 -0.96
CA GLU A 121 32.71 -5.65 -0.42
C GLU A 121 33.04 -6.92 0.37
N PRO A 122 34.32 -7.28 0.52
CA PRO A 122 34.72 -8.46 1.30
C PRO A 122 34.17 -8.47 2.73
N GLY A 123 33.97 -7.29 3.34
CA GLY A 123 33.37 -7.12 4.67
C GLY A 123 31.84 -7.26 4.69
N GLY A 124 31.19 -7.46 3.53
CA GLY A 124 29.74 -7.66 3.40
C GLY A 124 28.95 -6.40 3.03
N TYR A 125 29.54 -5.21 3.07
CA TYR A 125 28.85 -3.96 2.75
C TYR A 125 28.35 -3.90 1.30
N ILE A 126 27.11 -3.47 1.15
CA ILE A 126 26.49 -3.06 -0.11
C ILE A 126 25.75 -1.76 0.14
N GLY A 127 26.22 -0.68 -0.45
CA GLY A 127 25.69 0.67 -0.34
C GLY A 127 26.51 1.63 -1.19
N ASN A 128 26.26 2.92 -1.08
CA ASN A 128 26.95 3.94 -1.87
C ASN A 128 27.77 4.93 -1.02
N TYR A 129 27.86 4.72 0.29
CA TYR A 129 28.59 5.61 1.19
C TYR A 129 30.05 5.21 1.33
N PRO A 130 31.01 6.17 1.35
CA PRO A 130 32.38 5.91 1.74
C PRO A 130 32.46 5.51 3.21
N ASP A 131 33.45 4.71 3.60
CA ASP A 131 33.54 4.05 4.92
C ASP A 131 33.33 5.01 6.12
N ALA A 132 33.90 6.19 6.06
CA ALA A 132 33.81 7.19 7.13
C ALA A 132 32.37 7.66 7.43
N LEU A 133 31.45 7.55 6.47
CA LEU A 133 30.06 8.02 6.59
C LEU A 133 29.05 6.88 6.79
N ARG A 134 29.49 5.61 6.66
CA ARG A 134 28.61 4.43 6.78
C ARG A 134 27.99 4.34 8.16
N CYS A 135 26.75 3.89 8.19
CA CYS A 135 25.98 3.70 9.43
C CYS A 135 25.95 4.97 10.30
N GLY A 136 26.04 6.13 9.65
CA GLY A 136 25.99 7.44 10.29
C GLY A 136 24.63 8.10 10.20
N GLU A 137 24.63 9.41 10.20
CA GLU A 137 23.46 10.23 9.86
C GLU A 137 23.19 10.08 8.36
N GLY A 138 21.91 10.12 7.95
CA GLY A 138 21.52 9.98 6.56
C GLY A 138 20.74 8.71 6.27
N TRP A 139 20.92 8.13 5.08
CA TRP A 139 20.04 7.07 4.56
C TRP A 139 20.77 5.76 4.26
N ASP A 140 21.98 5.55 4.77
CA ASP A 140 22.78 4.36 4.46
C ASP A 140 22.10 3.06 4.95
N VAL A 141 21.69 2.99 6.22
CA VAL A 141 20.97 1.82 6.78
C VAL A 141 19.59 1.64 6.11
N TRP A 142 18.92 2.73 5.78
CA TRP A 142 17.69 2.70 4.98
C TRP A 142 17.91 2.09 3.59
N GLY A 143 19.00 2.44 2.92
CA GLY A 143 19.39 1.82 1.65
C GLY A 143 19.67 0.33 1.80
N MET A 144 20.43 -0.07 2.84
CA MET A 144 20.69 -1.48 3.15
C MET A 144 19.42 -2.27 3.44
N LYS A 145 18.40 -1.68 4.09
CA LYS A 145 17.06 -2.27 4.22
C LYS A 145 16.49 -2.70 2.87
N TYR A 146 16.47 -1.78 1.90
CA TYR A 146 15.91 -2.07 0.58
C TYR A 146 16.76 -3.05 -0.21
N THR A 147 18.07 -3.01 -0.04
CA THR A 147 18.98 -3.99 -0.62
C THR A 147 18.69 -5.40 -0.10
N LEU A 148 18.52 -5.57 1.21
CA LEU A 148 18.09 -6.84 1.81
C LEU A 148 16.74 -7.31 1.23
N MET A 149 15.76 -6.42 1.16
CA MET A 149 14.45 -6.74 0.58
C MET A 149 14.58 -7.23 -0.87
N GLY A 150 15.41 -6.57 -1.68
CA GLY A 150 15.64 -6.93 -3.08
C GLY A 150 16.20 -8.34 -3.22
N PHE A 151 17.23 -8.69 -2.45
CA PHE A 151 17.81 -10.05 -2.45
C PHE A 151 16.82 -11.10 -1.97
N LEU A 152 16.05 -10.84 -0.91
CA LEU A 152 15.10 -11.79 -0.35
C LEU A 152 13.91 -12.05 -1.28
N HIS A 153 13.43 -11.03 -2.01
CA HIS A 153 12.40 -11.23 -3.04
C HIS A 153 12.92 -12.06 -4.21
N TYR A 154 14.16 -11.84 -4.64
CA TYR A 154 14.80 -12.66 -5.66
C TYR A 154 14.97 -14.11 -5.21
N TYR A 155 15.46 -14.32 -3.99
CA TYR A 155 15.55 -15.64 -3.36
C TYR A 155 14.20 -16.38 -3.39
N ASP A 156 13.13 -15.75 -2.90
CA ASP A 156 11.78 -16.33 -2.86
C ASP A 156 11.28 -16.73 -4.25
N TRP A 157 11.59 -15.92 -5.26
CA TRP A 157 11.21 -16.24 -6.63
C TRP A 157 11.97 -17.43 -7.17
N LYS A 158 13.29 -17.44 -7.03
CA LYS A 158 14.15 -18.53 -7.55
C LYS A 158 13.88 -19.86 -6.84
N CYS A 159 13.56 -19.86 -5.56
CA CYS A 159 13.21 -21.08 -4.82
C CYS A 159 11.93 -21.75 -5.32
N LYS A 160 11.06 -21.04 -6.03
CA LYS A 160 9.83 -21.59 -6.61
C LYS A 160 10.03 -22.22 -7.99
N VAL A 161 11.21 -22.06 -8.56
CA VAL A 161 11.55 -22.64 -9.87
C VAL A 161 12.36 -23.92 -9.61
N GLU A 162 11.78 -25.05 -9.96
CA GLU A 162 12.44 -26.36 -9.79
C GLU A 162 13.58 -26.54 -10.82
N ASN A 163 14.73 -25.90 -10.60
CA ASN A 163 15.90 -25.94 -11.45
C ASN A 163 17.16 -25.73 -10.62
N GLU A 164 18.19 -26.57 -10.79
CA GLU A 164 19.47 -26.50 -10.08
C GLU A 164 20.17 -25.13 -10.27
N LYS A 165 20.13 -24.56 -11.46
CA LYS A 165 20.67 -23.21 -11.70
C LYS A 165 19.98 -22.17 -10.84
N CYS A 166 18.65 -22.18 -10.78
CA CYS A 166 17.87 -21.25 -9.97
C CYS A 166 18.17 -21.39 -8.48
N LYS A 167 18.44 -22.61 -8.00
CA LYS A 167 18.85 -22.87 -6.63
C LYS A 167 20.20 -22.22 -6.31
N VAL A 168 21.20 -22.38 -7.17
CA VAL A 168 22.51 -21.73 -7.00
C VAL A 168 22.39 -20.20 -6.99
N GLU A 169 21.54 -19.63 -7.86
CA GLU A 169 21.26 -18.19 -7.91
C GLU A 169 20.54 -17.70 -6.65
N ALA A 170 19.58 -18.47 -6.14
CA ALA A 170 18.91 -18.19 -4.87
C ALA A 170 19.89 -18.19 -3.70
N ASP A 171 20.70 -19.24 -3.59
CA ASP A 171 21.70 -19.36 -2.52
C ASP A 171 22.70 -18.21 -2.55
N ALA A 172 23.15 -17.77 -3.72
CA ALA A 172 24.05 -16.63 -3.87
C ALA A 172 23.40 -15.31 -3.34
N ALA A 173 22.13 -15.08 -3.65
CA ALA A 173 21.40 -13.92 -3.16
C ALA A 173 21.18 -13.97 -1.64
N LEU A 174 20.85 -15.15 -1.09
CA LEU A 174 20.69 -15.33 0.35
C LEU A 174 22.00 -15.11 1.10
N GLU A 175 23.12 -15.64 0.61
CA GLU A 175 24.44 -15.44 1.20
C GLU A 175 24.88 -13.96 1.13
N ALA A 176 24.56 -13.24 0.05
CA ALA A 176 24.80 -11.80 -0.02
C ALA A 176 23.96 -11.02 1.01
N ALA A 177 22.71 -11.39 1.17
CA ALA A 177 21.84 -10.79 2.20
C ALA A 177 22.36 -11.08 3.62
N LYS A 178 22.82 -12.30 3.89
CA LYS A 178 23.43 -12.68 5.17
C LYS A 178 24.67 -11.84 5.46
N LYS A 179 25.61 -11.76 4.52
CA LYS A 179 26.82 -10.94 4.66
C LYS A 179 26.51 -9.46 4.90
N LEU A 180 25.52 -8.91 4.21
CA LEU A 180 25.10 -7.53 4.42
C LEU A 180 24.50 -7.32 5.82
N CYS A 181 23.65 -8.23 6.29
CA CYS A 181 23.08 -8.14 7.63
C CYS A 181 24.16 -8.35 8.72
N ASP A 182 25.10 -9.27 8.51
CA ASP A 182 26.26 -9.48 9.38
C ASP A 182 27.14 -8.22 9.47
N TYR A 183 27.33 -7.52 8.34
CA TYR A 183 28.01 -6.21 8.32
C TYR A 183 27.28 -5.23 9.24
N VAL A 184 25.95 -5.08 9.08
CA VAL A 184 25.16 -4.15 9.93
C VAL A 184 25.31 -4.50 11.41
N ILE A 185 25.18 -5.77 11.79
CA ILE A 185 25.33 -6.26 13.18
C ILE A 185 26.74 -5.98 13.70
N GLY A 186 27.76 -6.14 12.86
CA GLY A 186 29.16 -5.88 13.24
C GLY A 186 29.52 -4.41 13.39
N GLU A 187 28.77 -3.52 12.75
CA GLU A 187 29.05 -2.06 12.78
C GLU A 187 28.23 -1.32 13.83
N ILE A 188 27.00 -1.77 14.13
CA ILE A 188 26.01 -1.03 14.95
C ILE A 188 25.48 -1.94 16.07
N GLY A 189 25.09 -1.32 17.18
CA GLY A 189 24.51 -1.99 18.35
C GLY A 189 25.49 -2.17 19.50
N PRO A 190 25.13 -2.96 20.54
CA PRO A 190 25.88 -3.03 21.80
C PRO A 190 27.35 -3.41 21.65
N ASN A 191 27.68 -4.18 20.62
CA ASN A 191 29.03 -4.66 20.32
C ASN A 191 29.53 -4.15 18.96
N GLY A 192 28.83 -3.18 18.36
CA GLY A 192 29.17 -2.65 17.06
C GLY A 192 30.44 -1.81 17.07
N LYS A 193 31.29 -1.96 16.06
CA LYS A 193 32.58 -1.26 15.94
C LYS A 193 32.47 0.26 15.97
N ARG A 194 31.31 0.82 15.56
CA ARG A 194 31.11 2.28 15.50
C ARG A 194 30.64 2.89 16.83
N GLY A 195 30.41 2.06 17.87
CA GLY A 195 30.07 2.52 19.22
C GLY A 195 28.78 3.33 19.28
N ARG A 196 27.80 3.01 18.41
CA ARG A 196 26.49 3.66 18.38
C ARG A 196 25.35 2.66 18.22
N GLU A 197 24.21 3.00 18.79
CA GLU A 197 23.00 2.22 18.66
C GLU A 197 22.30 2.44 17.31
N LEU A 198 21.52 1.47 16.84
CA LEU A 198 20.82 1.57 15.55
C LEU A 198 19.93 2.82 15.46
N TRP A 199 19.17 3.13 16.51
CA TRP A 199 18.29 4.31 16.57
C TRP A 199 19.03 5.64 16.70
N GLN A 200 20.33 5.64 16.88
CA GLN A 200 21.20 6.82 16.81
C GLN A 200 21.72 7.06 15.39
N THR A 201 21.42 6.16 14.46
CA THR A 201 21.77 6.27 13.05
C THR A 201 20.57 6.68 12.22
N GLY A 202 20.82 7.21 11.03
CA GLY A 202 19.77 7.61 10.12
C GLY A 202 18.97 8.83 10.58
N ASN A 203 17.85 9.07 9.92
CA ASN A 203 17.00 10.24 10.11
C ASN A 203 15.74 9.89 10.95
N TRP A 204 15.01 10.94 11.38
CA TRP A 204 13.69 10.85 12.01
C TRP A 204 13.71 10.06 13.32
N SER A 205 14.58 10.48 14.24
CA SER A 205 14.75 9.80 15.55
C SER A 205 14.99 8.29 15.42
N GLY A 206 15.74 7.89 14.39
CA GLY A 206 16.05 6.48 14.12
C GLY A 206 14.95 5.69 13.42
N TYR A 207 13.85 6.31 12.97
CA TYR A 207 12.79 5.61 12.23
C TYR A 207 13.31 4.97 10.95
N ALA A 208 14.09 5.71 10.15
CA ALA A 208 14.65 5.22 8.91
C ALA A 208 15.47 3.93 9.13
N SER A 209 16.39 3.95 10.08
CA SER A 209 17.28 2.82 10.39
C SER A 209 16.52 1.67 11.07
N SER A 210 15.65 1.94 12.04
CA SER A 210 14.89 0.92 12.75
C SER A 210 13.94 0.14 11.84
N SER A 211 13.55 0.71 10.70
CA SER A 211 12.70 0.03 9.72
C SER A 211 13.38 -1.13 8.99
N ILE A 212 14.70 -1.34 9.18
CA ILE A 212 15.42 -2.54 8.71
C ILE A 212 14.91 -3.82 9.40
N LEU A 213 14.16 -3.69 10.49
CA LEU A 213 13.53 -4.81 11.19
C LEU A 213 12.78 -5.75 10.23
N GLU A 214 12.04 -5.20 9.28
CA GLU A 214 11.24 -6.00 8.33
C GLU A 214 12.10 -7.01 7.56
N PRO A 215 13.12 -6.63 6.78
CA PRO A 215 13.94 -7.60 6.07
C PRO A 215 14.86 -8.44 6.97
N VAL A 216 15.21 -7.99 8.16
CA VAL A 216 15.96 -8.81 9.13
C VAL A 216 15.11 -10.00 9.62
N VAL A 217 13.85 -9.78 9.94
CA VAL A 217 12.91 -10.87 10.28
C VAL A 217 12.69 -11.79 9.09
N TRP A 218 12.58 -11.25 7.89
CA TRP A 218 12.44 -12.07 6.68
C TRP A 218 13.69 -12.92 6.41
N LEU A 219 14.87 -12.38 6.65
CA LEU A 219 16.13 -13.15 6.53
C LEU A 219 16.15 -14.32 7.51
N TYR A 220 15.79 -14.07 8.78
CA TYR A 220 15.67 -15.14 9.77
C TYR A 220 14.71 -16.25 9.32
N LYS A 221 13.52 -15.91 8.82
CA LYS A 221 12.53 -16.90 8.33
C LYS A 221 13.08 -17.81 7.22
N ARG A 222 14.08 -17.34 6.45
CA ARG A 222 14.64 -18.09 5.32
C ARG A 222 15.86 -18.93 5.67
N CYS A 223 16.68 -18.47 6.59
CA CYS A 223 17.92 -19.17 6.95
C CYS A 223 17.90 -19.84 8.34
N GLY A 224 16.98 -19.46 9.23
CA GLY A 224 16.88 -19.99 10.60
C GLY A 224 18.03 -19.59 11.52
N GLU A 225 18.93 -18.68 11.12
CA GLU A 225 20.09 -18.31 11.93
C GLU A 225 19.70 -17.34 13.06
N LYS A 226 19.75 -17.84 14.29
CA LYS A 226 19.31 -17.16 15.49
C LYS A 226 19.85 -15.73 15.68
N LYS A 227 21.07 -15.44 15.21
CA LYS A 227 21.67 -14.09 15.32
C LYS A 227 20.81 -12.99 14.71
N TYR A 228 20.06 -13.29 13.62
CA TYR A 228 19.17 -12.32 12.98
C TYR A 228 17.90 -12.09 13.80
N LEU A 229 17.37 -13.11 14.45
CA LEU A 229 16.25 -12.93 15.37
C LEU A 229 16.67 -12.19 16.65
N ASP A 230 17.88 -12.44 17.15
CA ASP A 230 18.46 -11.71 18.29
C ASP A 230 18.67 -10.23 17.93
N PHE A 231 19.11 -9.95 16.70
CA PHE A 231 19.23 -8.57 16.22
C PHE A 231 17.85 -7.91 16.02
N ALA A 232 16.84 -8.65 15.53
CA ALA A 232 15.47 -8.16 15.47
C ALA A 232 14.91 -7.82 16.85
N ALA A 233 15.17 -8.66 17.87
CA ALA A 233 14.78 -8.39 19.25
C ALA A 233 15.45 -7.10 19.80
N TYR A 234 16.74 -6.91 19.53
CA TYR A 234 17.46 -5.69 19.87
C TYR A 234 16.82 -4.44 19.22
N ILE A 235 16.42 -4.51 17.94
CA ILE A 235 15.75 -3.39 17.26
C ILE A 235 14.40 -3.08 17.95
N VAL A 236 13.60 -4.11 18.26
CA VAL A 236 12.30 -3.95 18.94
C VAL A 236 12.48 -3.35 20.34
N GLU A 237 13.49 -3.78 21.10
CA GLU A 237 13.84 -3.18 22.39
C GLU A 237 14.16 -1.68 22.23
N GLY A 238 14.92 -1.31 21.19
CA GLY A 238 15.19 0.08 20.86
C GLY A 238 13.96 0.92 20.55
N MET A 239 12.97 0.31 19.86
CA MET A 239 11.68 0.97 19.57
C MET A 239 10.83 1.23 20.82
N ALA A 240 11.06 0.50 21.91
CA ALA A 240 10.34 0.65 23.18
C ALA A 240 11.00 1.66 24.13
N LYS A 241 12.29 1.99 23.93
CA LYS A 241 13.03 2.87 24.84
C LYS A 241 12.47 4.30 24.86
N PRO A 242 12.32 4.90 26.06
CA PRO A 242 11.73 6.24 26.19
C PRO A 242 12.67 7.37 25.78
N GLU A 243 13.99 7.15 25.76
CA GLU A 243 15.00 8.19 25.55
C GLU A 243 15.51 8.20 24.11
N LYS A 244 15.45 9.37 23.45
CA LYS A 244 16.11 9.72 22.16
C LYS A 244 15.97 8.70 21.01
N GLY A 245 15.03 7.75 21.11
CA GLY A 245 14.78 6.72 20.11
C GLY A 245 13.43 6.89 19.42
N PRO A 246 13.00 5.89 18.66
CA PRO A 246 11.73 5.88 17.93
C PRO A 246 10.48 6.06 18.80
N ARG A 247 10.46 5.55 20.04
CA ARG A 247 9.33 5.61 20.98
C ARG A 247 8.00 5.15 20.38
N LEU A 248 8.06 4.16 19.52
CA LEU A 248 6.89 3.68 18.77
C LEU A 248 5.90 2.93 19.66
N ILE A 249 6.40 2.17 20.63
CA ILE A 249 5.58 1.27 21.44
C ILE A 249 4.95 2.02 22.61
N ASP A 250 5.74 2.74 23.38
CA ASP A 250 5.28 3.43 24.60
C ASP A 250 4.26 4.54 24.30
N LEU A 251 4.51 5.36 23.27
CA LEU A 251 3.59 6.43 22.87
C LEU A 251 2.30 5.89 22.27
N ALA A 252 2.37 4.79 21.51
CA ALA A 252 1.19 4.14 20.99
C ALA A 252 0.30 3.57 22.11
N LEU A 253 0.88 2.84 23.07
CA LEU A 253 0.14 2.26 24.19
C LEU A 253 -0.44 3.31 25.13
N LYS A 254 0.16 4.50 25.19
CA LYS A 254 -0.39 5.68 25.89
C LYS A 254 -1.50 6.38 25.12
N GLY A 255 -1.77 6.00 23.87
CA GLY A 255 -2.77 6.63 23.01
C GLY A 255 -2.38 8.02 22.51
N VAL A 256 -1.07 8.33 22.46
CA VAL A 256 -0.60 9.59 21.88
C VAL A 256 -0.78 9.54 20.36
N SER A 257 -1.48 10.54 19.80
CA SER A 257 -1.72 10.62 18.36
C SER A 257 -0.40 10.69 17.58
N VAL A 258 -0.37 10.10 16.39
CA VAL A 258 0.83 10.07 15.55
C VAL A 258 1.38 11.48 15.25
N ALA A 259 0.50 12.46 15.09
CA ALA A 259 0.90 13.86 14.87
C ALA A 259 1.52 14.52 16.10
N ASP A 260 1.21 14.03 17.30
CA ASP A 260 1.64 14.61 18.59
C ASP A 260 2.85 13.88 19.18
N ARG A 261 3.45 12.93 18.47
CA ARG A 261 4.60 12.14 18.97
C ARG A 261 5.93 12.89 18.93
N ASN A 262 5.95 14.10 18.40
CA ASN A 262 7.13 14.96 18.48
C ASN A 262 7.40 15.39 19.93
N GLU A 263 8.66 15.73 20.24
CA GLU A 263 9.01 16.26 21.55
C GLU A 263 8.26 17.57 21.83
N PRO A 264 7.90 17.86 23.10
CA PRO A 264 7.17 19.09 23.46
C PRO A 264 7.86 20.37 23.00
N ASP A 265 9.20 20.37 22.96
CA ASP A 265 10.01 21.51 22.53
C ASP A 265 10.24 21.57 21.01
N PHE A 266 9.69 20.60 20.27
CA PHE A 266 9.78 20.57 18.82
C PHE A 266 8.87 21.66 18.22
N LYS A 267 9.45 22.85 18.06
CA LYS A 267 8.76 23.97 17.38
C LYS A 267 8.91 23.77 15.88
N GLY A 268 7.81 23.46 15.20
CA GLY A 268 7.76 23.47 13.74
C GLY A 268 8.29 24.82 13.23
N GLY A 269 9.34 24.79 12.39
CA GLY A 269 10.07 25.97 11.92
C GLY A 269 11.57 25.92 12.17
N ALA A 270 12.05 24.91 12.90
CA ALA A 270 13.47 24.60 12.96
C ALA A 270 14.01 24.26 11.55
N GLU A 271 15.30 24.44 11.32
CA GLU A 271 15.95 24.01 10.08
C GLU A 271 15.57 22.57 9.74
N TRP A 272 15.36 22.28 8.45
CA TRP A 272 14.99 20.96 7.97
C TRP A 272 15.92 19.85 8.46
N SER A 273 17.22 20.15 8.60
CA SER A 273 18.21 19.26 9.19
C SER A 273 17.88 18.83 10.62
N TYR A 274 17.38 19.76 11.45
CA TYR A 274 16.95 19.44 12.82
C TYR A 274 15.68 18.59 12.83
N VAL A 275 14.71 18.91 11.97
CA VAL A 275 13.47 18.12 11.80
C VAL A 275 13.78 16.70 11.39
N CYS A 276 14.69 16.50 10.43
CA CYS A 276 15.14 15.18 10.01
C CYS A 276 15.78 14.35 11.13
N LYS A 277 16.53 15.00 12.03
CA LYS A 277 17.19 14.30 13.14
C LYS A 277 16.24 13.91 14.27
N HIS A 278 15.32 14.79 14.62
CA HIS A 278 14.57 14.71 15.88
C HIS A 278 13.05 14.55 15.71
N GLY A 279 12.53 14.71 14.49
CA GLY A 279 11.10 14.57 14.23
C GLY A 279 10.61 13.14 14.38
N ARG A 280 9.46 12.94 15.06
CA ARG A 280 8.78 11.66 15.22
C ARG A 280 7.41 11.62 14.51
N SER A 281 7.12 12.62 13.69
CA SER A 281 5.87 12.68 12.92
C SER A 281 6.02 12.22 11.45
N LYS A 282 7.16 11.66 11.08
CA LYS A 282 7.42 11.17 9.72
C LYS A 282 6.59 9.90 9.42
N ALA A 283 5.73 9.98 8.42
CA ALA A 283 4.70 8.98 8.16
C ALA A 283 5.23 7.67 7.56
N TYR A 284 6.05 7.78 6.51
CA TYR A 284 6.54 6.62 5.75
C TYR A 284 7.36 5.68 6.63
N GLU A 285 8.38 6.23 7.26
CA GLU A 285 9.34 5.47 8.07
C GLU A 285 8.67 4.90 9.32
N MET A 286 7.77 5.65 9.97
CA MET A 286 7.00 5.17 11.11
C MET A 286 6.18 3.91 10.74
N MET A 287 5.40 3.97 9.67
CA MET A 287 4.61 2.81 9.22
C MET A 287 5.49 1.63 8.82
N SER A 288 6.65 1.89 8.22
CA SER A 288 7.63 0.84 7.88
C SER A 288 8.17 0.11 9.12
N CYS A 289 8.38 0.82 10.23
CA CYS A 289 8.77 0.21 11.51
C CYS A 289 7.68 -0.73 12.03
N TYR A 290 6.41 -0.30 11.98
CA TYR A 290 5.30 -1.14 12.45
C TYR A 290 5.05 -2.39 11.57
N GLN A 291 5.35 -2.32 10.27
CA GLN A 291 5.30 -3.50 9.41
C GLN A 291 6.30 -4.56 9.88
N GLY A 292 7.54 -4.15 10.14
CA GLY A 292 8.56 -5.04 10.70
C GLY A 292 8.22 -5.55 12.11
N LEU A 293 7.60 -4.71 12.94
CA LEU A 293 7.15 -5.10 14.27
C LEU A 293 6.10 -6.21 14.24
N LEU A 294 5.13 -6.12 13.30
CA LEU A 294 4.13 -7.18 13.13
C LEU A 294 4.75 -8.49 12.65
N ASP A 295 5.73 -8.43 11.73
CA ASP A 295 6.48 -9.62 11.29
C ASP A 295 7.25 -10.26 12.45
N TYR A 296 7.88 -9.44 13.30
CA TYR A 296 8.59 -9.92 14.49
C TYR A 296 7.65 -10.62 15.48
N VAL A 297 6.49 -10.01 15.76
CA VAL A 297 5.48 -10.60 16.67
C VAL A 297 5.02 -11.95 16.15
N GLU A 298 4.79 -12.07 14.85
CA GLU A 298 4.36 -13.32 14.23
C GLU A 298 5.42 -14.41 14.39
N VAL A 299 6.66 -14.14 13.99
CA VAL A 299 7.78 -15.09 14.09
C VAL A 299 8.01 -15.54 15.53
N LYS A 300 7.97 -14.60 16.47
CA LYS A 300 8.15 -14.94 17.89
C LYS A 300 6.98 -15.76 18.45
N SER A 301 5.76 -15.51 18.02
CA SER A 301 4.58 -16.30 18.41
C SER A 301 4.65 -17.72 17.86
N GLU A 302 5.12 -17.89 16.62
CA GLU A 302 5.35 -19.21 15.99
C GLU A 302 6.41 -20.01 16.77
N GLU A 303 7.55 -19.38 17.12
CA GLU A 303 8.62 -20.03 17.89
C GLU A 303 8.18 -20.46 19.29
N LEU A 304 7.50 -19.57 20.01
CA LEU A 304 7.02 -19.84 21.36
C LEU A 304 5.78 -20.75 21.37
N LYS A 305 5.15 -20.99 20.21
CA LYS A 305 3.85 -21.67 20.06
C LYS A 305 2.72 -21.03 20.90
N VAL A 306 2.93 -19.80 21.33
CA VAL A 306 1.97 -19.00 22.11
C VAL A 306 2.32 -17.52 21.99
N GLU A 307 1.32 -16.67 21.96
CA GLU A 307 1.54 -15.24 22.04
C GLU A 307 1.59 -14.77 23.50
N SER A 308 2.79 -14.38 23.95
CA SER A 308 3.00 -13.82 25.30
C SER A 308 2.30 -12.47 25.47
N GLU A 309 2.09 -12.01 26.71
CA GLU A 309 1.53 -10.68 26.98
C GLU A 309 2.41 -9.55 26.40
N GLU A 310 3.71 -9.74 26.36
CA GLU A 310 4.63 -8.80 25.69
C GLU A 310 4.33 -8.70 24.20
N LEU A 311 4.23 -9.83 23.48
CA LEU A 311 3.92 -9.87 22.05
C LEU A 311 2.53 -9.29 21.75
N LYS A 312 1.53 -9.56 22.60
CA LYS A 312 0.20 -8.93 22.51
C LYS A 312 0.28 -7.41 22.63
N ASN A 313 1.11 -6.88 23.53
CA ASN A 313 1.31 -5.43 23.67
C ASN A 313 2.01 -4.82 22.45
N LEU A 314 3.01 -5.50 21.86
CA LEU A 314 3.65 -5.05 20.62
C LEU A 314 2.64 -5.00 19.47
N ARG A 315 1.85 -6.04 19.27
CA ARG A 315 0.75 -6.08 18.28
C ARG A 315 -0.28 -4.98 18.53
N LYS A 316 -0.68 -4.81 19.79
CA LYS A 316 -1.62 -3.77 20.22
C LYS A 316 -1.10 -2.36 19.87
N ALA A 317 0.18 -2.08 20.07
CA ALA A 317 0.79 -0.78 19.71
C ALA A 317 0.66 -0.49 18.21
N ALA A 318 0.91 -1.47 17.34
CA ALA A 318 0.74 -1.32 15.90
C ALA A 318 -0.73 -1.08 15.52
N ILE A 319 -1.67 -1.85 16.09
CA ILE A 319 -3.11 -1.70 15.80
C ILE A 319 -3.64 -0.36 16.33
N MET A 320 -3.25 0.07 17.52
CA MET A 320 -3.64 1.37 18.08
C MET A 320 -3.15 2.52 17.20
N THR A 321 -1.89 2.44 16.72
CA THR A 321 -1.34 3.44 15.79
C THR A 321 -2.12 3.47 14.47
N ALA A 322 -2.44 2.32 13.90
CA ALA A 322 -3.21 2.27 12.66
C ALA A 322 -4.63 2.84 12.84
N ASN A 323 -5.29 2.56 13.96
CA ASN A 323 -6.60 3.14 14.29
C ASN A 323 -6.52 4.66 14.47
N ASP A 324 -5.45 5.16 15.07
CA ASP A 324 -5.21 6.59 15.21
C ASP A 324 -4.97 7.26 13.84
N ILE A 325 -4.18 6.63 12.96
CA ILE A 325 -3.99 7.08 11.58
C ILE A 325 -5.34 7.18 10.84
N VAL A 326 -6.19 6.17 10.93
CA VAL A 326 -7.53 6.19 10.30
C VAL A 326 -8.36 7.36 10.82
N LYS A 327 -8.34 7.57 12.14
CA LYS A 327 -9.18 8.57 12.81
C LYS A 327 -8.69 10.00 12.59
N GLU A 328 -7.39 10.26 12.70
CA GLU A 328 -6.82 11.59 12.78
C GLU A 328 -6.16 12.06 11.46
N GLU A 329 -5.77 11.14 10.58
CA GLU A 329 -4.95 11.48 9.41
C GLU A 329 -5.58 11.14 8.07
N VAL A 330 -6.29 10.00 7.97
CA VAL A 330 -6.80 9.51 6.67
C VAL A 330 -7.96 10.37 6.19
N ASN A 331 -7.84 10.88 4.98
CA ASN A 331 -8.87 11.68 4.31
C ASN A 331 -9.82 10.83 3.46
N LEU A 332 -10.81 11.45 2.82
CA LEU A 332 -11.81 10.74 2.01
C LEU A 332 -11.24 9.99 0.81
N ALA A 333 -10.07 10.40 0.29
CA ALA A 333 -9.37 9.66 -0.76
C ALA A 333 -8.57 8.46 -0.23
N GLY A 334 -8.57 8.22 1.08
CA GLY A 334 -7.81 7.14 1.70
C GLY A 334 -6.31 7.41 1.84
N GLY A 335 -5.84 8.58 1.44
CA GLY A 335 -4.46 9.00 1.66
C GLY A 335 -4.31 9.76 2.98
N CYS A 336 -3.07 10.00 3.38
CA CYS A 336 -2.74 10.66 4.64
C CYS A 336 -1.44 11.46 4.52
N ALA A 337 -1.12 12.22 5.56
CA ALA A 337 0.07 13.05 5.71
C ALA A 337 0.16 14.25 4.73
N SER A 338 0.85 15.29 5.15
CA SER A 338 1.23 16.43 4.32
C SER A 338 2.74 16.67 4.42
N SER A 339 3.40 16.90 3.29
CA SER A 339 4.87 16.99 3.24
C SER A 339 5.53 15.82 3.98
N GLU A 340 4.95 14.62 3.83
CA GLU A 340 5.40 13.35 4.39
C GLU A 340 5.27 13.22 5.93
N ALA A 341 4.66 14.20 6.61
CA ALA A 341 4.49 14.21 8.07
C ALA A 341 3.02 14.16 8.48
N TRP A 342 2.76 13.58 9.65
CA TRP A 342 1.45 13.58 10.28
C TRP A 342 1.09 15.00 10.74
N PHE A 343 -0.20 15.40 10.61
CA PHE A 343 -0.61 16.79 10.86
C PHE A 343 -2.08 16.97 11.29
N HIS A 344 -2.76 15.88 11.73
CA HIS A 344 -4.21 15.82 11.97
C HIS A 344 -5.01 16.09 10.69
N GLY A 345 -4.62 15.42 9.61
CA GLY A 345 -5.09 15.71 8.25
C GLY A 345 -6.57 15.43 8.04
N ALA A 346 -7.16 14.47 8.76
CA ALA A 346 -8.59 14.18 8.65
C ALA A 346 -9.49 15.39 8.93
N LYS A 347 -9.09 16.27 9.86
CA LYS A 347 -9.82 17.50 10.22
C LYS A 347 -9.48 18.69 9.31
N LYS A 348 -8.47 18.56 8.45
CA LYS A 348 -7.95 19.65 7.61
C LYS A 348 -8.07 19.36 6.12
N GLN A 349 -8.73 18.28 5.74
CA GLN A 349 -8.76 17.79 4.37
C GLN A 349 -9.53 18.71 3.38
N HIS A 350 -10.36 19.65 3.89
CA HIS A 350 -11.02 20.69 3.09
C HIS A 350 -10.06 21.82 2.67
N LEU A 351 -8.91 21.95 3.34
CA LEU A 351 -7.91 23.00 3.07
C LEU A 351 -7.05 22.64 1.84
N PRO A 352 -6.58 23.65 1.08
CA PRO A 352 -5.87 23.43 -0.19
C PRO A 352 -4.39 23.07 0.01
N TYR A 353 -4.10 21.99 0.71
CA TYR A 353 -2.73 21.48 0.83
C TYR A 353 -2.25 20.88 -0.48
N ILE A 354 -1.20 21.45 -1.07
CA ILE A 354 -0.63 20.98 -2.34
C ILE A 354 0.28 19.76 -2.19
N ARG A 355 0.94 19.59 -1.04
CA ARG A 355 1.82 18.44 -0.74
C ARG A 355 1.10 17.42 0.14
N LEU A 356 -0.11 17.02 -0.27
CA LEU A 356 -0.91 16.04 0.43
C LEU A 356 -0.75 14.67 -0.21
N GLN A 357 -0.80 13.59 0.59
CA GLN A 357 -0.83 12.21 0.13
C GLN A 357 0.35 11.89 -0.79
N GLU A 358 1.57 12.01 -0.29
CA GLU A 358 2.75 11.55 -1.03
C GLU A 358 2.56 10.09 -1.45
N THR A 359 2.95 9.76 -2.69
CA THR A 359 2.77 8.39 -3.22
C THR A 359 3.51 7.34 -2.39
N CYS A 360 4.68 7.67 -1.82
CA CYS A 360 5.38 6.76 -0.90
C CYS A 360 4.58 6.49 0.37
N VAL A 361 4.01 7.53 0.98
CA VAL A 361 3.15 7.40 2.17
C VAL A 361 1.90 6.59 1.84
N THR A 362 1.23 6.90 0.72
CA THR A 362 0.03 6.18 0.23
C THR A 362 0.32 4.69 0.04
N THR A 363 1.40 4.35 -0.68
CA THR A 363 1.81 2.95 -0.88
C THR A 363 2.15 2.25 0.43
N THR A 364 2.83 2.94 1.35
CA THR A 364 3.22 2.36 2.65
C THR A 364 2.01 2.17 3.56
N TRP A 365 1.01 3.05 3.50
CA TRP A 365 -0.27 2.87 4.17
C TRP A 365 -1.01 1.63 3.64
N MET A 366 -1.08 1.45 2.32
CA MET A 366 -1.67 0.25 1.71
C MET A 366 -0.96 -1.03 2.17
N ARG A 367 0.37 -1.05 2.22
CA ARG A 367 1.16 -2.17 2.74
C ARG A 367 0.89 -2.43 4.23
N PHE A 368 0.70 -1.38 5.01
CA PHE A 368 0.38 -1.52 6.43
C PHE A 368 -1.04 -2.07 6.62
N CYS A 369 -2.03 -1.62 5.85
CA CYS A 369 -3.38 -2.19 5.83
C CYS A 369 -3.38 -3.66 5.39
N GLU A 370 -2.62 -4.02 4.35
CA GLU A 370 -2.43 -5.41 3.91
C GLU A 370 -1.90 -6.28 5.05
N LYS A 371 -0.84 -5.83 5.74
CA LYS A 371 -0.26 -6.53 6.88
C LYS A 371 -1.25 -6.69 8.04
N LEU A 372 -1.97 -5.62 8.37
CA LEU A 372 -2.99 -5.65 9.43
C LEU A 372 -4.15 -6.57 9.07
N LEU A 373 -4.63 -6.56 7.82
CA LEU A 373 -5.66 -7.48 7.35
C LEU A 373 -5.20 -8.94 7.52
N ALA A 374 -3.98 -9.22 7.15
CA ALA A 374 -3.41 -10.55 7.25
C ALA A 374 -3.29 -11.02 8.71
N VAL A 375 -2.81 -10.16 9.62
CA VAL A 375 -2.58 -10.48 11.04
C VAL A 375 -3.89 -10.55 11.86
N THR A 376 -4.87 -9.69 11.52
CA THR A 376 -6.09 -9.57 12.34
C THR A 376 -7.31 -10.26 11.73
N GLY A 377 -7.33 -10.46 10.40
CA GLY A 377 -8.52 -10.89 9.67
C GLY A 377 -9.68 -9.89 9.70
N ASP A 378 -9.47 -8.66 10.19
CA ASP A 378 -10.50 -7.63 10.33
C ASP A 378 -10.75 -6.95 8.98
N PRO A 379 -11.95 -7.08 8.38
CA PRO A 379 -12.27 -6.54 7.06
C PRO A 379 -12.18 -5.01 6.95
N LYS A 380 -12.13 -4.29 8.06
CA LYS A 380 -11.94 -2.82 8.03
C LYS A 380 -10.63 -2.41 7.34
N TRP A 381 -9.57 -3.24 7.43
CA TRP A 381 -8.30 -2.98 6.76
C TRP A 381 -8.41 -3.18 5.24
N ALA A 382 -9.29 -4.07 4.81
CA ALA A 382 -9.64 -4.18 3.39
C ALA A 382 -10.49 -2.99 2.91
N ASP A 383 -11.37 -2.43 3.76
CA ASP A 383 -12.12 -1.20 3.44
C ASP A 383 -11.16 -0.02 3.25
N GLU A 384 -10.16 0.14 4.14
CA GLU A 384 -9.12 1.18 4.01
C GLU A 384 -8.27 1.00 2.76
N LEU A 385 -7.82 -0.24 2.50
CA LEU A 385 -7.02 -0.54 1.31
C LEU A 385 -7.81 -0.27 0.03
N GLU A 386 -9.08 -0.66 -0.03
CA GLU A 386 -9.97 -0.41 -1.17
C GLU A 386 -10.17 1.09 -1.42
N ARG A 387 -10.48 1.85 -0.37
CA ARG A 387 -10.65 3.31 -0.46
C ARG A 387 -9.38 3.99 -0.97
N THR A 388 -8.23 3.62 -0.40
CA THR A 388 -6.93 4.16 -0.82
C THR A 388 -6.61 3.79 -2.26
N PHE A 389 -6.85 2.54 -2.65
CA PHE A 389 -6.56 2.05 -4.00
C PHE A 389 -7.35 2.80 -5.07
N TYR A 390 -8.68 2.86 -4.94
CA TYR A 390 -9.53 3.47 -5.98
C TYR A 390 -9.39 5.00 -6.07
N ASN A 391 -8.85 5.66 -5.05
CA ASN A 391 -8.71 7.11 -5.04
C ASN A 391 -7.25 7.55 -5.01
N ALA A 392 -6.62 7.67 -3.84
CA ALA A 392 -5.28 8.24 -3.70
C ALA A 392 -4.23 7.51 -4.56
N TYR A 393 -4.26 6.17 -4.58
CA TYR A 393 -3.27 5.38 -5.32
C TYR A 393 -3.47 5.44 -6.84
N LEU A 394 -4.68 5.12 -7.35
CA LEU A 394 -4.96 5.23 -8.78
C LEU A 394 -4.88 6.68 -9.27
N GLY A 395 -5.13 7.65 -8.39
CA GLY A 395 -4.93 9.06 -8.66
C GLY A 395 -3.47 9.48 -8.75
N ALA A 396 -2.57 8.78 -8.07
CA ALA A 396 -1.13 8.99 -8.18
C ALA A 396 -0.53 8.37 -9.46
N MET A 397 -1.15 7.34 -10.01
CA MET A 397 -0.68 6.67 -11.22
C MET A 397 -1.21 7.38 -12.47
N LYS A 398 -0.31 7.79 -13.35
CA LYS A 398 -0.68 8.37 -14.65
C LYS A 398 -1.56 7.41 -15.44
N ALA A 399 -2.50 7.95 -16.23
CA ALA A 399 -3.51 7.13 -16.90
C ALA A 399 -2.91 6.07 -17.84
N ASP A 400 -1.77 6.36 -18.46
CA ASP A 400 -1.03 5.46 -19.35
C ASP A 400 -0.07 4.50 -18.63
N GLY A 401 -0.01 4.53 -17.30
CA GLY A 401 0.83 3.68 -16.47
C GLY A 401 2.32 4.04 -16.45
N SER A 402 2.75 5.10 -17.14
CA SER A 402 4.18 5.41 -17.32
C SER A 402 4.86 6.04 -16.10
N GLU A 403 4.09 6.68 -15.21
CA GLU A 403 4.63 7.48 -14.11
C GLU A 403 3.73 7.47 -12.87
N PHE A 404 4.31 7.93 -11.75
CA PHE A 404 3.62 8.23 -10.51
C PHE A 404 3.85 9.68 -10.08
N ALA A 405 2.81 10.35 -9.60
CA ALA A 405 2.89 11.69 -9.01
C ALA A 405 3.66 11.65 -7.69
N GLY A 406 4.36 12.72 -7.36
CA GLY A 406 4.92 12.89 -6.02
C GLY A 406 3.83 13.03 -4.96
N TYR A 407 2.84 13.90 -5.22
CA TYR A 407 1.72 14.21 -4.34
C TYR A 407 0.40 14.21 -5.11
N THR A 408 -0.69 13.88 -4.42
CA THR A 408 -2.06 13.87 -4.99
C THR A 408 -3.01 14.71 -4.12
N PRO A 409 -3.03 16.06 -4.25
CA PRO A 409 -3.87 16.91 -3.42
C PRO A 409 -5.37 16.59 -3.62
N LEU A 410 -6.21 16.97 -2.66
CA LEU A 410 -7.68 16.85 -2.76
C LEU A 410 -8.29 17.95 -3.65
N SER A 411 -7.56 19.04 -3.87
CA SER A 411 -7.93 20.11 -4.80
C SER A 411 -6.66 20.68 -5.41
N GLY A 412 -6.68 21.00 -6.69
CA GLY A 412 -5.53 21.52 -7.40
C GLY A 412 -5.30 20.81 -8.73
N TYR A 413 -4.08 20.48 -9.02
CA TYR A 413 -3.67 19.73 -10.21
C TYR A 413 -2.59 18.72 -9.85
N ARG A 414 -2.38 17.73 -10.70
CA ARG A 414 -1.34 16.71 -10.53
C ARG A 414 -0.15 17.03 -11.40
N TRP A 415 1.02 16.66 -10.93
CA TRP A 415 2.28 16.83 -11.68
C TRP A 415 3.24 15.68 -11.43
N HIS A 416 4.23 15.61 -12.29
CA HIS A 416 5.31 14.64 -12.20
C HIS A 416 6.00 14.66 -10.85
N GLY A 417 6.51 13.51 -10.43
CA GLY A 417 7.44 13.43 -9.33
C GLY A 417 8.70 14.27 -9.60
N GLN A 418 9.40 14.66 -8.54
CA GLN A 418 10.66 15.39 -8.67
C GLN A 418 11.79 14.37 -8.87
N HIS A 419 12.77 14.73 -9.73
CA HIS A 419 14.02 13.97 -9.78
C HIS A 419 14.81 14.21 -8.50
N HIS A 420 15.08 13.15 -7.76
CA HIS A 420 15.79 13.22 -6.49
C HIS A 420 17.23 12.72 -6.62
N CYS A 421 18.11 13.25 -5.79
CA CYS A 421 19.48 12.76 -5.63
C CYS A 421 20.27 12.73 -6.96
N TYR A 422 19.97 13.65 -7.89
CA TYR A 422 20.50 13.66 -9.26
C TYR A 422 20.19 12.38 -10.07
N MET A 423 19.26 11.57 -9.61
CA MET A 423 18.74 10.43 -10.34
C MET A 423 17.54 10.87 -11.20
N HIS A 424 17.38 10.26 -12.40
CA HIS A 424 16.18 10.48 -13.24
C HIS A 424 14.98 9.69 -12.70
N THR A 425 14.85 9.62 -11.40
CA THR A 425 13.77 8.96 -10.67
C THR A 425 13.63 9.61 -9.29
N ASP A 426 12.57 9.30 -8.59
CA ASP A 426 12.34 9.68 -7.20
C ASP A 426 11.82 8.50 -6.37
N CYS A 427 11.70 8.72 -5.07
CA CYS A 427 11.20 7.69 -4.16
C CYS A 427 9.77 7.24 -4.50
N CYS A 428 8.89 8.16 -4.92
CA CYS A 428 7.50 7.90 -5.28
C CYS A 428 7.38 7.05 -6.55
N THR A 429 8.16 7.39 -7.57
CA THR A 429 8.26 6.66 -8.82
C THR A 429 8.75 5.22 -8.60
N ALA A 430 9.73 5.02 -7.72
CA ALA A 430 10.23 3.68 -7.39
C ALA A 430 9.26 2.88 -6.49
N ASN A 431 8.50 3.55 -5.63
CA ASN A 431 7.62 2.90 -4.66
C ASN A 431 6.20 2.64 -5.18
N GLY A 432 5.72 3.48 -6.11
CA GLY A 432 4.35 3.43 -6.64
C GLY A 432 3.91 2.04 -7.09
N PRO A 433 4.67 1.29 -7.91
CA PRO A 433 4.28 -0.04 -8.36
C PRO A 433 3.99 -1.04 -7.23
N ARG A 434 4.60 -0.87 -6.06
CA ARG A 434 4.39 -1.74 -4.89
C ARG A 434 2.97 -1.64 -4.32
N GLY A 435 2.28 -0.52 -4.51
CA GLY A 435 0.91 -0.33 -4.04
C GLY A 435 -0.10 -1.20 -4.80
N PHE A 436 0.09 -1.42 -6.09
CA PHE A 436 -0.79 -2.31 -6.85
C PHE A 436 -0.69 -3.76 -6.37
N LEU A 437 0.49 -4.17 -5.90
CA LEU A 437 0.70 -5.51 -5.35
C LEU A 437 -0.19 -5.78 -4.13
N CYS A 438 -0.40 -4.80 -3.26
CA CYS A 438 -1.28 -4.94 -2.10
C CYS A 438 -2.72 -5.28 -2.52
N PHE A 439 -3.22 -4.60 -3.56
CA PHE A 439 -4.54 -4.89 -4.10
C PHE A 439 -4.60 -6.29 -4.74
N LEU A 440 -3.60 -6.67 -5.53
CA LEU A 440 -3.55 -7.98 -6.19
C LEU A 440 -3.50 -9.13 -5.18
N LYS A 441 -2.63 -9.04 -4.17
CA LYS A 441 -2.46 -10.08 -3.15
C LYS A 441 -3.71 -10.27 -2.30
N GLU A 442 -4.44 -9.19 -2.05
CA GLU A 442 -5.64 -9.23 -1.22
C GLU A 442 -6.94 -9.37 -2.00
N LEU A 443 -6.94 -9.27 -3.34
CA LEU A 443 -8.15 -9.45 -4.13
C LEU A 443 -8.81 -10.80 -3.87
N PHE A 444 -7.99 -11.84 -3.87
CA PHE A 444 -8.41 -13.21 -3.59
C PHE A 444 -7.33 -13.92 -2.77
N THR A 445 -7.73 -14.57 -1.69
CA THR A 445 -6.81 -15.33 -0.83
C THR A 445 -7.40 -16.67 -0.43
N THR A 446 -6.52 -17.63 -0.11
CA THR A 446 -6.88 -18.95 0.42
C THR A 446 -6.41 -19.14 1.86
N ARG A 447 -6.16 -18.04 2.57
CA ARG A 447 -5.79 -18.05 4.00
C ARG A 447 -6.93 -18.58 4.88
N GLY A 448 -6.58 -19.30 5.96
CA GLY A 448 -7.55 -19.81 6.92
C GLY A 448 -8.51 -20.86 6.35
N ASP A 449 -8.07 -21.62 5.34
CA ASP A 449 -8.83 -22.70 4.69
C ASP A 449 -10.16 -22.26 4.05
N ALA A 450 -10.23 -21.02 3.59
CA ALA A 450 -11.37 -20.47 2.88
C ALA A 450 -10.94 -19.69 1.64
N ALA A 451 -11.69 -19.81 0.56
CA ALA A 451 -11.55 -18.96 -0.61
C ALA A 451 -12.16 -17.58 -0.32
N THR A 452 -11.35 -16.58 -0.07
CA THR A 452 -11.79 -15.26 0.38
C THR A 452 -11.65 -14.20 -0.71
N PHE A 453 -12.74 -13.53 -1.03
CA PHE A 453 -12.80 -12.37 -1.92
C PHE A 453 -12.87 -11.08 -1.09
N ASN A 454 -11.83 -10.27 -1.12
CA ASN A 454 -11.81 -8.96 -0.48
C ASN A 454 -12.19 -7.84 -1.45
N PHE A 455 -11.86 -7.97 -2.75
CA PHE A 455 -12.15 -6.96 -3.77
C PHE A 455 -12.88 -7.57 -4.98
N TYR A 456 -13.61 -6.73 -5.71
CA TYR A 456 -14.58 -7.16 -6.71
C TYR A 456 -14.29 -6.61 -8.11
N SER A 457 -13.06 -6.78 -8.58
CA SER A 457 -12.68 -6.44 -9.96
C SER A 457 -12.72 -7.68 -10.86
N SER A 458 -13.03 -7.52 -12.14
CA SER A 458 -13.00 -8.63 -13.09
C SER A 458 -11.64 -9.33 -13.07
N ALA A 459 -11.64 -10.62 -12.78
CA ALA A 459 -10.43 -11.42 -12.65
C ALA A 459 -10.72 -12.92 -12.81
N LEU A 460 -9.71 -13.67 -13.26
CA LEU A 460 -9.60 -15.11 -13.01
C LEU A 460 -8.80 -15.29 -11.73
N VAL A 461 -9.28 -16.13 -10.84
CA VAL A 461 -8.59 -16.46 -9.60
C VAL A 461 -8.57 -17.97 -9.40
N LYS A 462 -7.47 -18.48 -8.88
CA LYS A 462 -7.28 -19.89 -8.51
C LYS A 462 -6.53 -19.96 -7.19
N GLY A 463 -6.58 -21.08 -6.52
CA GLY A 463 -5.83 -21.28 -5.29
C GLY A 463 -5.97 -22.69 -4.77
N GLU A 464 -5.24 -22.98 -3.71
CA GLU A 464 -5.27 -24.26 -3.04
C GLU A 464 -5.55 -24.05 -1.55
N LEU A 465 -6.55 -24.72 -1.04
CA LEU A 465 -6.90 -24.78 0.37
C LEU A 465 -6.15 -25.91 1.06
N SER A 466 -6.21 -25.96 2.41
CA SER A 466 -5.62 -27.04 3.20
C SER A 466 -6.07 -28.42 2.67
N GLY A 467 -5.12 -29.36 2.64
CA GLY A 467 -5.37 -30.72 2.14
C GLY A 467 -5.37 -30.83 0.61
N GLY A 468 -4.83 -29.85 -0.12
CA GLY A 468 -4.65 -29.92 -1.57
C GLY A 468 -5.92 -29.64 -2.37
N ARG A 469 -6.97 -29.10 -1.75
CA ARG A 469 -8.24 -28.79 -2.43
C ARG A 469 -8.08 -27.55 -3.32
N LYS A 470 -8.21 -27.72 -4.60
CA LYS A 470 -8.10 -26.62 -5.58
C LYS A 470 -9.42 -25.89 -5.73
N VAL A 471 -9.35 -24.57 -5.81
CA VAL A 471 -10.48 -23.69 -6.10
C VAL A 471 -10.12 -22.78 -7.28
N ALA A 472 -11.11 -22.47 -8.11
CA ALA A 472 -10.95 -21.58 -9.24
C ALA A 472 -12.27 -20.87 -9.52
N PHE A 473 -12.20 -19.55 -9.77
CA PHE A 473 -13.39 -18.75 -10.05
C PHE A 473 -13.09 -17.71 -11.15
N ASP A 474 -14.13 -17.38 -11.90
CA ASP A 474 -14.14 -16.26 -12.83
C ASP A 474 -15.04 -15.16 -12.27
N MET A 475 -14.49 -14.00 -12.03
CA MET A 475 -15.21 -12.85 -11.52
C MET A 475 -15.45 -11.83 -12.63
N TYR A 476 -16.70 -11.49 -12.84
CA TYR A 476 -17.16 -10.49 -13.81
C TYR A 476 -17.72 -9.28 -13.06
N SER A 477 -17.12 -8.13 -13.24
CA SER A 477 -17.55 -6.93 -12.55
C SER A 477 -17.08 -5.66 -13.26
N LEU A 478 -17.93 -4.64 -13.25
CA LEU A 478 -17.57 -3.27 -13.61
C LEU A 478 -17.39 -2.39 -12.35
N TYR A 479 -17.29 -3.02 -11.19
CA TYR A 479 -17.04 -2.35 -9.91
C TYR A 479 -15.72 -1.55 -9.95
N PRO A 480 -15.67 -0.33 -9.40
CA PRO A 480 -16.72 0.39 -8.66
C PRO A 480 -17.63 1.26 -9.55
N ARG A 481 -17.53 1.15 -10.88
CA ARG A 481 -18.42 1.86 -11.81
C ARG A 481 -19.90 1.46 -11.63
N THR A 482 -20.12 0.17 -11.40
CA THR A 482 -21.43 -0.38 -11.04
C THR A 482 -21.36 -1.04 -9.66
N ASP A 483 -22.49 -1.27 -9.05
CA ASP A 483 -22.66 -1.91 -7.75
C ASP A 483 -22.87 -3.43 -7.82
N TYR A 484 -22.43 -4.06 -8.91
CA TYR A 484 -22.67 -5.47 -9.19
C TYR A 484 -21.37 -6.24 -9.46
N ALA A 485 -21.29 -7.43 -8.88
CA ALA A 485 -20.28 -8.44 -9.19
C ALA A 485 -20.92 -9.83 -9.34
N ARG A 486 -20.36 -10.64 -10.23
CA ARG A 486 -20.75 -12.02 -10.47
C ARG A 486 -19.51 -12.91 -10.39
N ILE A 487 -19.59 -13.96 -9.59
CA ILE A 487 -18.51 -14.94 -9.40
C ILE A 487 -19.03 -16.29 -9.88
N VAL A 488 -18.30 -16.95 -10.77
CA VAL A 488 -18.65 -18.26 -11.35
C VAL A 488 -17.61 -19.29 -10.92
N SER A 489 -18.04 -20.41 -10.35
CA SER A 489 -17.13 -21.49 -9.97
C SER A 489 -16.65 -22.28 -11.19
N HIS A 490 -15.34 -22.50 -11.27
CA HIS A 490 -14.67 -23.39 -12.23
C HIS A 490 -14.05 -24.62 -11.59
N ALA A 491 -14.34 -24.88 -10.31
CA ALA A 491 -13.92 -26.07 -9.58
C ALA A 491 -15.13 -26.70 -8.88
N GLU A 492 -15.03 -27.99 -8.60
CA GLU A 492 -16.01 -28.75 -7.83
C GLU A 492 -15.43 -29.15 -6.47
N GLY A 493 -16.30 -29.33 -5.49
CA GLY A 493 -15.97 -29.84 -4.16
C GLY A 493 -16.31 -28.89 -3.02
N ALA A 494 -16.25 -29.42 -1.82
CA ALA A 494 -16.59 -28.69 -0.60
C ALA A 494 -15.54 -27.62 -0.27
N ALA A 495 -15.95 -26.38 -0.23
CA ALA A 495 -15.09 -25.26 0.16
C ALA A 495 -15.90 -24.09 0.74
N PRO A 496 -15.48 -23.50 1.85
CA PRO A 496 -16.03 -22.23 2.29
C PRO A 496 -15.53 -21.10 1.39
N VAL A 497 -16.48 -20.33 0.85
CA VAL A 497 -16.20 -19.09 0.12
C VAL A 497 -16.63 -17.91 0.98
N ARG A 498 -15.70 -17.02 1.27
CA ARG A 498 -15.90 -15.83 2.08
C ARG A 498 -15.93 -14.59 1.20
N LEU A 499 -16.96 -13.78 1.35
CA LEU A 499 -17.18 -12.53 0.63
C LEU A 499 -17.07 -11.37 1.61
N ARG A 500 -16.12 -10.45 1.43
CA ARG A 500 -16.14 -9.21 2.21
C ARG A 500 -17.34 -8.36 1.81
N ILE A 501 -18.13 -7.96 2.79
CA ILE A 501 -19.21 -6.99 2.60
C ILE A 501 -18.72 -5.64 3.12
N PRO A 502 -18.43 -4.67 2.24
CA PRO A 502 -17.89 -3.38 2.64
C PRO A 502 -18.75 -2.68 3.68
N ALA A 503 -18.13 -1.95 4.63
CA ALA A 503 -18.85 -1.25 5.69
C ALA A 503 -19.86 -0.21 5.17
N TRP A 504 -19.57 0.44 4.04
CA TRP A 504 -20.46 1.39 3.38
C TRP A 504 -21.68 0.74 2.71
N SER A 505 -21.71 -0.59 2.51
CA SER A 505 -22.77 -1.28 1.77
C SER A 505 -23.78 -1.98 2.68
N ALA A 506 -24.54 -1.17 3.43
CA ALA A 506 -25.51 -1.68 4.41
C ALA A 506 -26.69 -2.50 3.80
N LYS A 507 -26.94 -2.35 2.49
CA LYS A 507 -28.07 -3.01 1.80
C LYS A 507 -27.57 -4.01 0.75
N THR A 508 -26.41 -4.64 0.96
CA THR A 508 -25.89 -5.67 0.07
C THR A 508 -26.84 -6.87 -0.02
N VAL A 509 -27.09 -7.30 -1.25
CA VAL A 509 -27.82 -8.54 -1.53
C VAL A 509 -26.88 -9.53 -2.19
N VAL A 510 -26.78 -10.74 -1.63
CA VAL A 510 -26.04 -11.87 -2.20
C VAL A 510 -27.03 -12.93 -2.67
N LYS A 511 -26.84 -13.43 -3.90
CA LYS A 511 -27.62 -14.54 -4.44
C LYS A 511 -26.69 -15.69 -4.81
N LEU A 512 -27.17 -16.92 -4.64
CA LEU A 512 -26.54 -18.14 -5.13
C LEU A 512 -27.49 -18.80 -6.12
N ASN A 513 -27.05 -18.96 -7.36
CA ASN A 513 -27.87 -19.53 -8.45
C ASN A 513 -29.27 -18.87 -8.57
N GLY A 514 -29.29 -17.52 -8.46
CA GLY A 514 -30.52 -16.71 -8.52
C GLY A 514 -31.31 -16.60 -7.22
N LYS A 515 -31.06 -17.45 -6.21
CA LYS A 515 -31.75 -17.41 -4.92
C LYS A 515 -31.03 -16.49 -3.93
N ALA A 516 -31.74 -15.52 -3.37
CA ALA A 516 -31.19 -14.64 -2.33
C ALA A 516 -30.83 -15.42 -1.06
N LEU A 517 -29.73 -15.01 -0.45
CA LEU A 517 -29.23 -15.56 0.81
C LEU A 517 -29.48 -14.56 1.94
N ASP A 518 -29.86 -15.08 3.11
CA ASP A 518 -30.10 -14.28 4.32
C ASP A 518 -28.83 -14.12 5.15
N GLY A 519 -28.82 -13.15 6.07
CA GLY A 519 -27.74 -12.96 7.03
C GLY A 519 -26.54 -12.15 6.51
N VAL A 520 -26.64 -11.54 5.34
CA VAL A 520 -25.61 -10.63 4.80
C VAL A 520 -25.54 -9.37 5.64
N ARG A 521 -24.32 -9.03 6.15
CA ARG A 521 -24.11 -7.87 7.01
C ARG A 521 -22.89 -7.08 6.53
N ALA A 522 -23.03 -5.75 6.46
CA ALA A 522 -21.95 -4.84 6.13
C ALA A 522 -20.84 -4.83 7.20
N GLY A 523 -19.62 -4.53 6.80
CA GLY A 523 -18.45 -4.45 7.67
C GLY A 523 -17.93 -5.82 8.14
N GLY A 524 -18.29 -6.92 7.47
CA GLY A 524 -17.92 -8.27 7.83
C GLY A 524 -17.65 -9.17 6.63
N TYR A 525 -17.45 -10.45 6.92
CA TYR A 525 -17.40 -11.49 5.89
C TYR A 525 -18.71 -12.29 5.91
N PHE A 526 -19.26 -12.51 4.73
CA PHE A 526 -20.36 -13.44 4.51
C PHE A 526 -19.80 -14.74 3.94
N THR A 527 -20.05 -15.88 4.61
CA THR A 527 -19.50 -17.18 4.23
C THR A 527 -20.58 -18.05 3.57
N ILE A 528 -20.28 -18.60 2.41
CA ILE A 528 -21.06 -19.62 1.73
C ILE A 528 -20.27 -20.93 1.85
N ASP A 529 -20.69 -21.82 2.74
CA ASP A 529 -20.07 -23.12 2.95
C ASP A 529 -20.92 -24.19 2.28
N ARG A 530 -20.37 -24.83 1.23
CA ARG A 530 -21.08 -25.82 0.44
C ARG A 530 -20.15 -26.70 -0.40
N ASP A 531 -20.73 -27.74 -0.97
CA ASP A 531 -20.15 -28.51 -2.07
C ASP A 531 -20.45 -27.79 -3.40
N TRP A 532 -19.40 -27.13 -3.95
CA TRP A 532 -19.50 -26.34 -5.18
C TRP A 532 -19.60 -27.25 -6.41
N LYS A 533 -20.37 -26.80 -7.38
CA LYS A 533 -20.49 -27.41 -8.71
C LYS A 533 -19.93 -26.47 -9.76
N LEU A 534 -19.43 -27.07 -10.84
CA LEU A 534 -19.01 -26.31 -12.01
C LEU A 534 -20.16 -25.43 -12.51
N GLY A 535 -19.91 -24.14 -12.68
CA GLY A 535 -20.91 -23.18 -13.14
C GLY A 535 -21.84 -22.62 -12.04
N ASP A 536 -21.65 -22.97 -10.76
CA ASP A 536 -22.35 -22.27 -9.67
C ASP A 536 -22.05 -20.77 -9.71
N ILE A 537 -23.07 -19.95 -9.49
CA ILE A 537 -23.00 -18.50 -9.65
C ILE A 537 -23.34 -17.80 -8.35
N VAL A 538 -22.42 -16.97 -7.87
CA VAL A 538 -22.69 -15.99 -6.82
C VAL A 538 -22.86 -14.62 -7.46
N GLU A 539 -23.96 -13.95 -7.17
CA GLU A 539 -24.24 -12.57 -7.59
C GLU A 539 -24.28 -11.67 -6.35
N ILE A 540 -23.60 -10.53 -6.43
CA ILE A 540 -23.50 -9.56 -5.34
C ILE A 540 -23.97 -8.21 -5.87
N ASN A 541 -24.94 -7.59 -5.20
CA ASN A 541 -25.36 -6.22 -5.45
C ASN A 541 -25.12 -5.40 -4.20
N PHE A 542 -24.19 -4.44 -4.28
CA PHE A 542 -23.69 -3.66 -3.13
C PHE A 542 -24.60 -2.50 -2.75
N ARG A 543 -25.50 -2.04 -3.62
CA ARG A 543 -26.34 -0.86 -3.36
C ARG A 543 -25.51 0.36 -2.95
N MET A 544 -24.62 0.80 -3.83
CA MET A 544 -23.70 1.92 -3.58
C MET A 544 -24.45 3.24 -3.32
N PRO A 545 -24.47 3.75 -2.07
CA PRO A 545 -25.03 5.05 -1.81
C PRO A 545 -24.08 6.16 -2.24
N VAL A 546 -24.64 7.32 -2.57
CA VAL A 546 -23.88 8.57 -2.52
C VAL A 546 -24.03 9.12 -1.11
N VAL A 547 -22.91 9.48 -0.48
CA VAL A 547 -22.84 10.04 0.86
C VAL A 547 -22.23 11.43 0.77
N ALA A 548 -22.91 12.40 1.37
CA ALA A 548 -22.40 13.76 1.56
C ALA A 548 -21.62 13.83 2.88
N HIS A 549 -20.42 14.37 2.83
CA HIS A 549 -19.55 14.62 3.97
C HIS A 549 -19.40 16.11 4.18
N THR A 550 -19.62 16.59 5.39
CA THR A 550 -19.49 18.02 5.74
C THR A 550 -18.33 18.23 6.70
N LEU A 551 -17.55 19.27 6.47
CA LEU A 551 -16.44 19.68 7.33
C LEU A 551 -16.21 21.20 7.15
N ASP A 552 -16.32 21.95 8.23
CA ASP A 552 -15.98 23.37 8.29
C ASP A 552 -16.48 24.20 7.07
N HIS A 553 -17.81 24.27 6.89
CA HIS A 553 -18.46 24.95 5.77
C HIS A 553 -18.07 24.43 4.37
N HIS A 554 -17.63 23.18 4.28
CA HIS A 554 -17.37 22.50 3.00
C HIS A 554 -18.13 21.17 2.93
N ILE A 555 -18.41 20.73 1.71
CA ILE A 555 -19.04 19.46 1.41
C ILE A 555 -18.23 18.68 0.38
N ALA A 556 -18.17 17.36 0.56
CA ALA A 556 -17.60 16.43 -0.42
C ALA A 556 -18.54 15.23 -0.57
N PHE A 557 -18.42 14.50 -1.67
CA PHE A 557 -19.30 13.38 -1.97
C PHE A 557 -18.48 12.11 -2.23
N THR A 558 -18.94 10.99 -1.67
CA THR A 558 -18.45 9.67 -2.01
C THR A 558 -19.58 8.81 -2.56
N ARG A 559 -19.24 7.86 -3.47
CA ARG A 559 -20.15 6.83 -3.95
C ARG A 559 -19.50 5.47 -3.74
N GLY A 560 -20.02 4.71 -2.78
CA GLY A 560 -19.32 3.51 -2.32
C GLY A 560 -17.89 3.87 -1.90
N PRO A 561 -16.84 3.19 -2.44
CA PRO A 561 -15.45 3.48 -2.08
C PRO A 561 -14.86 4.70 -2.83
N VAL A 562 -15.59 5.30 -3.77
CA VAL A 562 -15.06 6.31 -4.70
C VAL A 562 -15.38 7.72 -4.20
N LEU A 563 -14.36 8.56 -4.06
CA LEU A 563 -14.48 10.00 -3.86
C LEU A 563 -14.82 10.67 -5.19
N LEU A 564 -15.78 11.57 -5.19
CA LEU A 564 -16.19 12.34 -6.38
C LEU A 564 -15.48 13.69 -6.43
N ALA A 565 -15.14 14.13 -7.64
CA ALA A 565 -14.47 15.40 -7.88
C ALA A 565 -15.11 16.13 -9.07
N ARG A 566 -15.12 17.46 -9.03
CA ARG A 566 -15.30 18.29 -10.24
C ARG A 566 -13.96 18.43 -10.96
N ASP A 567 -13.99 18.46 -12.28
CA ASP A 567 -12.80 18.59 -13.13
C ASP A 567 -13.01 19.72 -14.14
N SER A 568 -12.02 20.57 -14.33
CA SER A 568 -12.12 21.74 -15.22
C SER A 568 -12.45 21.39 -16.67
N ARG A 569 -12.26 20.13 -17.09
CA ARG A 569 -12.63 19.67 -18.43
C ARG A 569 -14.14 19.61 -18.67
N PHE A 570 -14.96 19.61 -17.63
CA PHE A 570 -16.41 19.61 -17.80
C PHE A 570 -16.95 20.96 -18.27
N ALA A 571 -16.25 22.05 -17.99
CA ALA A 571 -16.64 23.42 -18.38
C ALA A 571 -18.08 23.77 -17.96
N ASP A 572 -18.50 23.29 -16.79
CA ASP A 572 -19.86 23.39 -16.23
C ASP A 572 -19.96 24.45 -15.12
N GLY A 573 -19.30 25.59 -15.30
CA GLY A 573 -19.29 26.70 -14.36
C GLY A 573 -18.03 26.82 -13.51
N ASP A 574 -17.97 27.83 -12.67
CA ASP A 574 -16.84 28.08 -11.77
C ASP A 574 -16.83 27.03 -10.64
N MET A 575 -15.71 26.35 -10.47
CA MET A 575 -15.53 25.37 -9.41
C MET A 575 -15.30 25.99 -8.03
N THR A 576 -15.15 27.31 -7.94
CA THR A 576 -14.98 28.04 -6.68
C THR A 576 -16.33 28.53 -6.11
N GLU A 577 -17.38 28.54 -6.92
CA GLU A 577 -18.71 28.92 -6.46
C GLU A 577 -19.20 28.00 -5.34
N PRO A 578 -19.79 28.56 -4.28
CA PRO A 578 -20.32 27.79 -3.17
C PRO A 578 -21.58 27.02 -3.58
N PHE A 579 -21.78 25.85 -3.01
CA PHE A 579 -23.09 25.22 -3.00
C PHE A 579 -23.97 25.87 -1.90
N ARG A 580 -25.21 26.12 -2.24
CA ARG A 580 -26.19 26.55 -1.24
C ARG A 580 -26.70 25.32 -0.50
N ARG A 581 -26.93 25.46 0.80
CA ARG A 581 -27.60 24.43 1.56
C ARG A 581 -29.07 24.42 1.16
N GLY A 582 -29.52 23.34 0.53
CA GLY A 582 -30.90 23.20 0.07
C GLY A 582 -31.90 23.18 1.22
N ILE A 583 -32.93 23.97 1.08
CA ILE A 583 -33.91 24.34 2.11
C ILE A 583 -35.00 23.28 2.28
N LYS A 584 -34.65 22.02 2.49
CA LYS A 584 -35.61 21.08 3.08
C LYS A 584 -34.88 20.25 4.12
N ASP A 585 -35.18 20.49 5.37
CA ASP A 585 -34.68 19.75 6.53
C ASP A 585 -33.12 19.78 6.70
N GLY A 586 -32.48 20.87 6.25
CA GLY A 586 -31.05 21.08 6.50
C GLY A 586 -30.10 20.09 5.79
N GLN A 587 -30.54 19.30 4.83
CA GLN A 587 -29.74 18.36 4.10
C GLN A 587 -29.74 18.61 2.60
N ILE A 588 -28.56 18.89 2.03
CA ILE A 588 -28.37 18.82 0.59
C ILE A 588 -28.20 17.32 0.27
N MET A 589 -29.23 16.72 -0.30
CA MET A 589 -29.18 15.35 -0.82
C MET A 589 -29.30 15.39 -2.34
N PRO A 590 -28.22 15.67 -3.07
CA PRO A 590 -28.26 15.67 -4.52
C PRO A 590 -28.51 14.25 -5.04
N THR A 591 -29.33 14.15 -6.08
CA THR A 591 -29.49 12.90 -6.81
C THR A 591 -28.41 12.81 -7.87
N PHE A 592 -27.47 11.89 -7.69
CA PHE A 592 -26.42 11.62 -8.69
C PHE A 592 -26.91 10.60 -9.71
N ALA A 593 -26.82 10.92 -10.97
CA ALA A 593 -27.07 10.02 -12.09
C ALA A 593 -25.75 9.68 -12.80
N ALA A 594 -25.49 8.40 -13.02
CA ALA A 594 -24.36 7.99 -13.85
C ALA A 594 -24.59 8.45 -15.31
N VAL A 595 -23.61 9.08 -15.91
CA VAL A 595 -23.66 9.58 -17.28
C VAL A 595 -22.49 9.05 -18.08
N ARG A 596 -22.54 9.21 -19.39
CA ARG A 596 -21.40 8.89 -20.24
C ARG A 596 -20.25 9.86 -19.96
N ALA A 597 -19.06 9.31 -19.73
CA ALA A 597 -17.87 10.13 -19.57
C ALA A 597 -17.58 10.91 -20.88
N PRO A 598 -17.20 12.21 -20.78
CA PRO A 598 -16.92 13.03 -21.98
C PRO A 598 -15.67 12.61 -22.74
N SER A 599 -14.79 11.82 -22.14
CA SER A 599 -13.57 11.27 -22.75
C SER A 599 -13.21 9.92 -22.13
N ASP A 600 -12.48 9.09 -22.88
CA ASP A 600 -12.11 7.71 -22.47
C ASP A 600 -11.14 7.66 -21.29
N ASP A 601 -10.44 8.75 -21.00
CA ASP A 601 -9.54 8.86 -19.85
C ASP A 601 -10.26 9.14 -18.52
N ILE A 602 -11.55 9.45 -18.56
CA ILE A 602 -12.41 9.52 -17.37
C ILE A 602 -13.10 8.16 -17.18
N TRP A 603 -12.83 7.53 -16.03
CA TRP A 603 -13.39 6.20 -15.77
C TRP A 603 -14.88 6.21 -15.46
N MET A 604 -15.29 7.15 -14.59
CA MET A 604 -16.69 7.29 -14.16
C MET A 604 -17.09 8.76 -14.21
N ALA A 605 -18.28 9.03 -14.75
CA ALA A 605 -18.87 10.36 -14.72
C ALA A 605 -20.30 10.33 -14.19
N PHE A 606 -20.65 11.38 -13.46
CA PHE A 606 -21.95 11.56 -12.84
C PHE A 606 -22.43 12.99 -13.06
N SER A 607 -23.74 13.16 -13.18
CA SER A 607 -24.39 14.48 -13.13
C SER A 607 -25.23 14.56 -11.88
N ALA A 608 -25.18 15.69 -11.20
CA ALA A 608 -26.06 16.02 -10.09
C ALA A 608 -26.64 17.42 -10.26
N THR A 609 -27.91 17.61 -9.95
CA THR A 609 -28.50 18.95 -9.91
C THR A 609 -28.33 19.50 -8.51
N LEU A 610 -27.62 20.61 -8.40
CA LEU A 610 -27.21 21.25 -7.15
C LEU A 610 -27.54 22.73 -7.15
N PRO A 611 -27.94 23.31 -6.01
CA PRO A 611 -28.09 24.76 -5.89
C PRO A 611 -26.72 25.42 -5.78
N ILE A 612 -26.42 26.34 -6.70
CA ILE A 612 -25.15 27.06 -6.79
C ILE A 612 -25.37 28.55 -6.63
N GLY A 613 -24.31 29.24 -6.22
CA GLY A 613 -24.22 30.68 -6.16
C GLY A 613 -24.27 31.26 -4.76
N SER A 614 -23.98 32.56 -4.66
CA SER A 614 -23.96 33.30 -3.40
C SER A 614 -25.34 33.88 -3.06
N HIS A 615 -25.72 33.86 -1.79
CA HIS A 615 -26.88 34.57 -1.31
C HIS A 615 -26.79 36.10 -1.51
N HIS A 616 -25.56 36.64 -1.61
CA HIS A 616 -25.34 38.05 -1.90
C HIS A 616 -25.75 38.45 -3.32
N GLU A 617 -25.58 37.53 -4.28
CA GLU A 617 -25.91 37.77 -5.69
C GLU A 617 -27.35 37.43 -6.01
N ASN A 618 -27.96 36.50 -5.32
CA ASN A 618 -29.36 36.11 -5.48
C ASN A 618 -29.99 35.70 -4.13
N PRO A 619 -30.43 36.67 -3.31
CA PRO A 619 -30.99 36.39 -1.97
C PRO A 619 -32.26 35.54 -1.99
N GLU A 620 -33.07 35.65 -3.03
CA GLU A 620 -34.44 35.07 -3.08
C GLU A 620 -34.50 33.76 -3.89
N GLY A 621 -33.43 33.35 -4.59
CA GLY A 621 -33.48 32.20 -5.46
C GLY A 621 -32.23 31.34 -5.40
N SER A 622 -32.40 30.04 -5.67
CA SER A 622 -31.28 29.12 -5.92
C SER A 622 -31.22 28.83 -7.41
N ASN A 623 -30.10 29.07 -8.03
CA ASN A 623 -29.83 28.55 -9.36
C ASN A 623 -29.50 27.07 -9.23
N TRP A 624 -30.42 26.21 -9.69
CA TRP A 624 -30.20 24.78 -9.74
C TRP A 624 -29.51 24.43 -11.05
N GLU A 625 -28.28 23.98 -10.99
CA GLU A 625 -27.49 23.65 -12.17
C GLU A 625 -27.14 22.16 -12.19
N ALA A 626 -27.06 21.61 -13.39
CA ALA A 626 -26.57 20.27 -13.62
C ALA A 626 -25.04 20.27 -13.61
N ILE A 627 -24.45 19.79 -12.54
CA ILE A 627 -23.00 19.76 -12.32
C ILE A 627 -22.45 18.38 -12.59
N MET A 628 -21.33 18.32 -13.29
CA MET A 628 -20.63 17.09 -13.60
C MET A 628 -19.57 16.76 -12.56
N PHE A 629 -19.50 15.48 -12.21
CA PHE A 629 -18.48 14.90 -11.35
C PHE A 629 -17.82 13.71 -12.04
N CYS A 630 -16.59 13.43 -11.68
CA CYS A 630 -15.92 12.18 -12.01
C CYS A 630 -15.34 11.52 -10.76
N ASP A 631 -14.85 10.31 -10.90
CA ASP A 631 -14.03 9.68 -9.88
C ASP A 631 -12.73 10.46 -9.66
N TYR A 632 -12.33 10.58 -8.40
CA TYR A 632 -11.11 11.30 -8.00
C TYR A 632 -9.85 10.82 -8.75
N ALA A 633 -9.76 9.52 -9.06
CA ALA A 633 -8.60 8.98 -9.78
C ALA A 633 -8.48 9.51 -11.21
N SER A 634 -9.61 9.83 -11.85
CA SER A 634 -9.65 10.43 -13.18
C SER A 634 -9.50 11.95 -13.17
N ALA A 635 -9.84 12.62 -12.06
CA ALA A 635 -9.75 14.06 -11.95
C ALA A 635 -8.29 14.54 -12.01
N GLY A 636 -8.00 15.56 -12.79
CA GLY A 636 -6.64 16.09 -12.96
C GLY A 636 -5.64 15.17 -13.67
N ASN A 637 -6.07 14.09 -14.33
CA ASN A 637 -5.21 13.04 -14.86
C ASN A 637 -4.45 13.41 -16.16
N LYS A 638 -4.62 14.62 -16.67
CA LYS A 638 -3.79 15.16 -17.76
C LYS A 638 -2.42 15.67 -17.28
N TRP A 639 -2.25 15.82 -15.96
CA TRP A 639 -1.01 16.29 -15.34
C TRP A 639 -0.51 17.63 -15.91
N THR A 640 -1.43 18.54 -16.14
CA THR A 640 -1.15 19.90 -16.58
C THR A 640 -1.79 20.90 -15.63
N GLN A 641 -1.23 22.10 -15.54
CA GLN A 641 -1.79 23.20 -14.73
C GLN A 641 -3.19 23.61 -15.17
N ASN A 642 -3.54 23.37 -16.45
CA ASN A 642 -4.86 23.69 -17.00
C ASN A 642 -5.91 22.63 -16.65
N ASN A 643 -5.52 21.49 -16.04
CA ASN A 643 -6.46 20.46 -15.62
C ASN A 643 -6.63 20.49 -14.09
N TYR A 644 -7.30 21.53 -13.63
CA TYR A 644 -7.64 21.73 -12.22
C TYR A 644 -8.83 20.84 -11.81
N TYR A 645 -8.85 20.40 -10.56
CA TYR A 645 -9.96 19.64 -9.98
C TYR A 645 -10.17 19.99 -8.51
N ARG A 646 -11.37 19.66 -8.00
CA ARG A 646 -11.76 19.92 -6.61
C ARG A 646 -12.64 18.80 -6.08
N THR A 647 -12.49 18.45 -4.79
CA THR A 647 -13.29 17.44 -4.09
C THR A 647 -14.10 18.03 -2.93
N TRP A 648 -13.61 19.07 -2.29
CA TRP A 648 -14.28 19.78 -1.21
C TRP A 648 -14.80 21.12 -1.72
N PHE A 649 -16.10 21.34 -1.66
CA PHE A 649 -16.78 22.51 -2.18
C PHE A 649 -17.25 23.39 -1.03
N PRO A 650 -17.06 24.73 -1.08
CA PRO A 650 -17.60 25.61 -0.08
C PRO A 650 -19.13 25.52 -0.05
N VAL A 651 -19.72 25.67 1.12
CA VAL A 651 -21.16 25.71 1.32
C VAL A 651 -21.50 27.04 1.97
N GLU A 652 -22.43 27.78 1.37
CA GLU A 652 -22.99 29.00 1.94
C GLU A 652 -24.27 28.68 2.69
N TYR A 653 -24.33 29.11 3.94
CA TYR A 653 -25.51 29.01 4.81
C TYR A 653 -26.37 30.25 4.66
N GLY A 654 -27.72 30.10 4.64
CA GLY A 654 -28.64 31.23 4.64
C GLY A 654 -28.56 32.03 5.95
N PRO A 655 -29.04 33.29 5.93
CA PRO A 655 -28.99 34.21 7.10
C PRO A 655 -29.61 33.65 8.37
N GLU A 656 -30.66 32.82 8.25
CA GLU A 656 -31.37 32.22 9.40
C GLU A 656 -30.60 31.09 10.10
N GLU A 657 -29.58 30.53 9.47
CA GLU A 657 -28.80 29.41 10.03
C GLU A 657 -27.54 29.89 10.77
N SER A 658 -27.10 31.11 10.58
CA SER A 658 -25.93 31.69 11.25
C SER A 658 -26.22 32.10 12.71
N GLU A 659 -27.48 32.24 13.12
CA GLU A 659 -27.90 32.68 14.47
C GLU A 659 -28.16 31.50 15.43
N SER A 660 -28.10 30.23 14.97
CA SER A 660 -28.41 29.03 15.78
C SER A 660 -27.20 28.27 16.31
N LYS A 661 -26.04 28.91 16.35
CA LYS A 661 -24.82 28.31 16.95
C LYS A 661 -24.38 29.01 18.21
#